data_575d4f78e07205cbce9afc82c350b1a9
#
_entry.id   575d4f78e07205cbce9afc82c350b1a9
#
_cell.length_a   1.000
_cell.length_b   1.000
_cell.length_c   1.000
_cell.angle_alpha   90.00
_cell.angle_beta   90.00
_cell.angle_gamma   90.00
#
_symmetry.space_group_name_H-M   'P 1'
#
loop_
_entity.id
_entity.type
_entity.pdbx_description
1 polymer ?
#
loop_
_entity_poly.entity_id
_entity_poly.type
_entity_poly.pdbx_seq_one_letter_code
_entity_poly.pdbx_strand_id
1 'polypeptide(L)'
;MTKNKITAVLGPTNTGKTFLAIEIMLSFESGMIGFPLRLLAREVYDKIIQKIDPKKVALITGEEKIIPSNAKYFLCTVESMPIDKNLEFVAVDEIQMCSDNERGHIFTDRLLNLRGEKLTMFMGSSTIKKLISKLDEDVEFINKERLSKLTYVGHKKISRIKRKSAIIAFSAEEVYAIAELIRRQKGGAAIVMGSLSPKTRNAQVNLYQSSDVDYLVATDAIGMGINMDLDNVYFSNLKKYDGKKLRRLNLAEIGQISGRAGRYLNDGVFGITGDCEEINAEEINLIENHKFKEIRTLFWRNSNLNFSSTSSLLKSLEERPNKDWLRRIQECEDEKVLKYFLKDFRDQKIIQNENGLKLLWECCQIPDFVKKNYGHHLEVVNKIFGFLNSKEGKITNNYIKQQLSLLNKLDGNVDSISNRIANVRTWSYVSNKVNWVENQDYWVERTKLLEDKLSDRLHEELTKSFIDKRASVLSRGLKKDITFDTQILENGKVMINNQFIGQLKALKLELDLKIGALDTDIKSLKKAARKTVGPEILNRIEQIKRTGLVELKDDFKIYLERYPIANLSPGKDYLNPELSLVIDDMVESSDQLQLSNYLMNWLNNKIKDDLKSLIDLKQIKINNPSIRALAYQLYENNGVIKREDVSNFLNNLGQTERRVLRELGVKFGRYNIFLYKLFKPNAVSLRIALWRNYHQKYFQLKPPKFGLNFLEHKNPENKNFMLLCGFEKFDQFFVRIDILERLFVKIMNSNTENKNEIKLIPEMLNLLGCKIGRASCRERV
;
A
#
# COMPACT_ATOMS: atom_id res chain seq x y z
N MET A 1 35.59 1.68 20.95
CA MET A 1 35.00 1.27 19.67
C MET A 1 33.60 0.72 19.98
N THR A 2 32.55 1.44 19.66
CA THR A 2 31.17 0.95 19.81
C THR A 2 31.02 -0.25 18.88
N LYS A 3 30.73 -1.43 19.46
CA LYS A 3 30.51 -2.68 18.71
C LYS A 3 29.40 -2.44 17.69
N ASN A 4 29.67 -2.69 16.41
CA ASN A 4 28.65 -2.64 15.35
C ASN A 4 27.45 -3.51 15.76
N LYS A 5 26.25 -2.90 15.81
CA LYS A 5 25.03 -3.61 16.19
C LYS A 5 24.40 -4.21 14.95
N ILE A 6 24.08 -5.50 14.98
CA ILE A 6 23.33 -6.16 13.91
C ILE A 6 21.91 -6.42 14.39
N THR A 7 20.93 -5.98 13.61
CA THR A 7 19.50 -6.20 13.89
C THR A 7 18.84 -6.90 12.71
N ALA A 8 18.14 -8.00 12.95
CA ALA A 8 17.36 -8.72 11.97
C ALA A 8 15.86 -8.48 12.21
N VAL A 9 15.20 -7.73 11.32
CA VAL A 9 13.77 -7.46 11.37
C VAL A 9 13.04 -8.44 10.46
N LEU A 10 12.45 -9.46 11.05
CA LEU A 10 11.88 -10.60 10.35
C LEU A 10 10.37 -10.68 10.52
N GLY A 11 9.67 -11.13 9.47
CA GLY A 11 8.22 -11.31 9.50
C GLY A 11 7.60 -11.38 8.10
N PRO A 12 6.28 -11.59 8.02
CA PRO A 12 5.53 -11.66 6.77
C PRO A 12 5.63 -10.40 5.93
N THR A 13 5.13 -10.46 4.70
CA THR A 13 4.92 -9.28 3.86
C THR A 13 3.91 -8.34 4.52
N ASN A 14 4.00 -7.04 4.18
CA ASN A 14 3.05 -6.01 4.64
C ASN A 14 3.07 -5.72 6.16
N THR A 15 4.24 -5.83 6.79
CA THR A 15 4.45 -5.56 8.23
C THR A 15 5.25 -4.27 8.51
N GLY A 16 5.47 -3.45 7.49
CA GLY A 16 6.15 -2.15 7.63
C GLY A 16 7.67 -2.22 7.85
N LYS A 17 8.33 -3.36 7.56
CA LYS A 17 9.80 -3.52 7.72
C LYS A 17 10.60 -2.47 6.97
N THR A 18 10.31 -2.30 5.67
CA THR A 18 10.99 -1.34 4.82
C THR A 18 10.77 0.11 5.29
N PHE A 19 9.56 0.44 5.74
CA PHE A 19 9.26 1.74 6.33
C PHE A 19 10.10 1.99 7.59
N LEU A 20 10.16 1.02 8.48
CA LEU A 20 10.97 1.08 9.70
C LEU A 20 12.45 1.34 9.37
N ALA A 21 13.01 0.62 8.39
CA ALA A 21 14.40 0.81 7.97
C ALA A 21 14.67 2.21 7.40
N ILE A 22 13.72 2.78 6.64
CA ILE A 22 13.83 4.13 6.12
C ILE A 22 13.86 5.15 7.25
N GLU A 23 12.94 5.07 8.21
CA GLU A 23 12.90 6.00 9.35
C GLU A 23 14.16 5.88 10.23
N ILE A 24 14.64 4.65 10.46
CA ILE A 24 15.91 4.43 11.19
C ILE A 24 17.10 4.99 10.38
N MET A 25 17.19 4.74 9.07
CA MET A 25 18.26 5.28 8.23
C MET A 25 18.33 6.81 8.32
N LEU A 26 17.17 7.47 8.27
CA LEU A 26 17.09 8.94 8.32
C LEU A 26 17.42 9.51 9.71
N SER A 27 17.48 8.68 10.76
CA SER A 27 17.94 9.09 12.10
C SER A 27 19.47 9.10 12.24
N PHE A 28 20.21 8.52 11.28
CA PHE A 28 21.65 8.53 11.21
C PHE A 28 22.16 9.62 10.26
N GLU A 29 23.40 10.02 10.37
CA GLU A 29 24.00 11.04 9.49
C GLU A 29 24.23 10.54 8.06
N SER A 30 24.46 9.23 7.92
CA SER A 30 24.66 8.56 6.64
C SER A 30 24.08 7.15 6.66
N GLY A 31 23.60 6.69 5.50
CA GLY A 31 23.03 5.35 5.45
C GLY A 31 22.83 4.82 4.04
N MET A 32 22.63 3.50 3.96
CA MET A 32 22.39 2.80 2.71
C MET A 32 21.36 1.68 2.90
N ILE A 33 20.44 1.55 1.94
CA ILE A 33 19.52 0.43 1.88
C ILE A 33 19.63 -0.25 0.51
N GLY A 34 19.88 -1.56 0.53
CA GLY A 34 19.83 -2.43 -0.64
C GLY A 34 18.47 -3.09 -0.82
N PHE A 35 17.87 -2.93 -1.99
CA PHE A 35 16.57 -3.46 -2.36
C PHE A 35 16.69 -4.60 -3.38
N PRO A 36 15.76 -5.56 -3.39
CA PRO A 36 15.78 -6.67 -4.34
C PRO A 36 15.46 -6.25 -5.77
N LEU A 37 14.79 -5.11 -5.96
CA LEU A 37 14.34 -4.63 -7.27
C LEU A 37 14.64 -3.13 -7.44
N ARG A 38 15.04 -2.75 -8.68
CA ARG A 38 15.29 -1.34 -9.00
C ARG A 38 14.04 -0.46 -8.85
N LEU A 39 12.85 -1.01 -9.13
CA LEU A 39 11.60 -0.28 -8.95
C LEU A 39 11.38 0.13 -7.49
N LEU A 40 11.65 -0.77 -6.55
CA LEU A 40 11.51 -0.49 -5.13
C LEU A 40 12.53 0.56 -4.67
N ALA A 41 13.79 0.43 -5.14
CA ALA A 41 14.81 1.44 -4.87
C ALA A 41 14.39 2.82 -5.39
N ARG A 42 13.82 2.89 -6.60
CA ARG A 42 13.32 4.12 -7.20
C ARG A 42 12.11 4.69 -6.46
N GLU A 43 11.13 3.86 -6.10
CA GLU A 43 9.94 4.28 -5.34
C GLU A 43 10.34 4.87 -3.96
N VAL A 44 11.28 4.23 -3.28
CA VAL A 44 11.78 4.70 -2.00
C VAL A 44 12.58 6.00 -2.18
N TYR A 45 13.40 6.09 -3.22
CA TYR A 45 14.11 7.33 -3.58
C TYR A 45 13.12 8.49 -3.79
N ASP A 46 12.09 8.30 -4.60
CA ASP A 46 11.07 9.32 -4.88
C ASP A 46 10.32 9.76 -3.62
N LYS A 47 10.10 8.87 -2.66
CA LYS A 47 9.50 9.19 -1.35
C LYS A 47 10.45 9.96 -0.43
N ILE A 48 11.72 9.61 -0.43
CA ILE A 48 12.71 10.24 0.46
C ILE A 48 13.06 11.66 0.00
N ILE A 49 13.17 11.90 -1.31
CA ILE A 49 13.42 13.25 -1.83
C ILE A 49 12.28 14.25 -1.58
N GLN A 50 11.08 13.75 -1.24
CA GLN A 50 9.97 14.59 -0.76
C GLN A 50 10.12 15.00 0.71
N LYS A 51 10.93 14.28 1.50
CA LYS A 51 11.14 14.51 2.93
C LYS A 51 12.45 15.28 3.22
N ILE A 52 13.47 15.07 2.41
CA ILE A 52 14.81 15.65 2.60
C ILE A 52 15.37 16.19 1.29
N ASP A 53 16.41 17.04 1.40
CA ASP A 53 17.07 17.66 0.24
C ASP A 53 17.57 16.60 -0.75
N PRO A 54 17.14 16.62 -2.03
CA PRO A 54 17.56 15.69 -3.07
C PRO A 54 19.07 15.59 -3.25
N LYS A 55 19.82 16.66 -2.93
CA LYS A 55 21.30 16.68 -3.00
C LYS A 55 21.96 15.74 -1.99
N LYS A 56 21.23 15.26 -0.99
CA LYS A 56 21.73 14.32 0.03
C LYS A 56 21.41 12.88 -0.26
N VAL A 57 20.62 12.59 -1.31
CA VAL A 57 20.11 11.25 -1.61
C VAL A 57 20.67 10.77 -2.93
N ALA A 58 21.23 9.57 -2.94
CA ALA A 58 21.68 8.88 -4.14
C ALA A 58 20.76 7.70 -4.47
N LEU A 59 20.59 7.45 -5.76
CA LEU A 59 19.99 6.25 -6.31
C LEU A 59 21.04 5.51 -7.14
N ILE A 60 21.30 4.24 -6.83
CA ILE A 60 22.29 3.42 -7.55
C ILE A 60 21.67 2.09 -7.93
N THR A 61 21.43 1.92 -9.21
CA THR A 61 20.98 0.66 -9.81
C THR A 61 21.88 0.31 -11.00
N GLY A 62 21.72 -0.88 -11.58
CA GLY A 62 22.50 -1.25 -12.77
C GLY A 62 22.24 -0.37 -13.99
N GLU A 63 21.04 0.22 -14.08
CA GLU A 63 20.55 0.95 -15.25
C GLU A 63 20.34 2.45 -14.97
N GLU A 64 20.36 2.88 -13.71
CA GLU A 64 20.16 4.28 -13.33
C GLU A 64 21.06 4.63 -12.15
N LYS A 65 21.79 5.74 -12.30
CA LYS A 65 22.65 6.29 -11.24
C LYS A 65 22.38 7.77 -11.09
N ILE A 66 21.99 8.17 -9.89
CA ILE A 66 21.84 9.56 -9.47
C ILE A 66 22.70 9.70 -8.23
N ILE A 67 23.89 10.29 -8.35
CA ILE A 67 24.87 10.39 -7.26
C ILE A 67 25.29 11.85 -7.09
N PRO A 68 24.54 12.64 -6.32
CA PRO A 68 24.97 13.99 -5.97
C PRO A 68 26.30 13.98 -5.20
N SER A 69 27.10 15.03 -5.34
CA SER A 69 28.40 15.13 -4.65
C SER A 69 28.30 15.06 -3.13
N ASN A 70 27.20 15.55 -2.57
CA ASN A 70 26.95 15.60 -1.13
C ASN A 70 26.01 14.48 -0.64
N ALA A 71 25.90 13.36 -1.39
CA ALA A 71 25.05 12.26 -1.03
C ALA A 71 25.46 11.62 0.29
N LYS A 72 24.52 11.55 1.23
CA LYS A 72 24.64 10.89 2.54
C LYS A 72 23.83 9.59 2.60
N TYR A 73 22.70 9.52 1.89
CA TYR A 73 21.79 8.38 1.88
C TYR A 73 21.77 7.71 0.51
N PHE A 74 22.00 6.42 0.50
CA PHE A 74 22.15 5.63 -0.73
C PHE A 74 21.04 4.58 -0.82
N LEU A 75 20.24 4.68 -1.87
CA LEU A 75 19.18 3.72 -2.19
C LEU A 75 19.63 2.91 -3.40
N CYS A 76 19.86 1.63 -3.19
CA CYS A 76 20.55 0.79 -4.16
C CYS A 76 19.74 -0.47 -4.46
N THR A 77 19.96 -1.07 -5.64
CA THR A 77 19.73 -2.52 -5.74
C THR A 77 20.88 -3.24 -5.01
N VAL A 78 20.60 -4.43 -4.44
CA VAL A 78 21.59 -5.17 -3.64
C VAL A 78 22.87 -5.44 -4.45
N GLU A 79 22.74 -5.67 -5.75
CA GLU A 79 23.86 -5.86 -6.66
C GLU A 79 24.72 -4.61 -6.83
N SER A 80 24.10 -3.44 -6.76
CA SER A 80 24.75 -2.15 -7.03
C SER A 80 25.17 -1.41 -5.76
N MET A 81 25.05 -2.03 -4.59
CA MET A 81 25.49 -1.44 -3.33
C MET A 81 27.00 -1.20 -3.34
N PRO A 82 27.49 0.04 -3.15
CA PRO A 82 28.90 0.34 -2.98
C PRO A 82 29.38 -0.28 -1.65
N ILE A 83 30.38 -1.16 -1.74
CA ILE A 83 30.93 -1.90 -0.58
C ILE A 83 32.12 -1.19 0.07
N ASP A 84 32.65 -0.18 -0.60
CA ASP A 84 33.83 0.62 -0.22
C ASP A 84 33.48 1.85 0.63
N LYS A 85 32.18 2.10 0.87
CA LYS A 85 31.74 3.27 1.64
C LYS A 85 31.51 2.92 3.10
N ASN A 86 32.17 3.66 3.97
CA ASN A 86 31.92 3.63 5.40
C ASN A 86 30.70 4.50 5.73
N LEU A 87 29.60 3.86 6.10
CA LEU A 87 28.33 4.50 6.42
C LEU A 87 27.85 4.08 7.81
N GLU A 88 27.22 4.99 8.55
CA GLU A 88 26.73 4.70 9.89
C GLU A 88 25.66 3.60 9.91
N PHE A 89 24.75 3.62 8.95
CA PHE A 89 23.65 2.67 8.81
C PHE A 89 23.71 1.95 7.48
N VAL A 90 23.54 0.62 7.52
CA VAL A 90 23.40 -0.21 6.31
C VAL A 90 22.26 -1.20 6.49
N ALA A 91 21.41 -1.32 5.49
CA ALA A 91 20.33 -2.31 5.50
C ALA A 91 20.21 -3.08 4.19
N VAL A 92 19.75 -4.33 4.28
CA VAL A 92 19.42 -5.16 3.11
C VAL A 92 18.00 -5.68 3.27
N ASP A 93 17.15 -5.37 2.28
CA ASP A 93 15.77 -5.84 2.24
C ASP A 93 15.64 -7.20 1.54
N GLU A 94 14.62 -7.98 1.92
CA GLU A 94 14.34 -9.34 1.43
C GLU A 94 15.55 -10.30 1.54
N ILE A 95 16.23 -10.29 2.70
CA ILE A 95 17.47 -11.04 2.92
C ILE A 95 17.32 -12.56 2.73
N GLN A 96 16.11 -13.15 2.78
CA GLN A 96 15.88 -14.55 2.43
C GLN A 96 16.21 -14.86 0.97
N MET A 97 16.38 -13.85 0.12
CA MET A 97 16.90 -14.02 -1.25
C MET A 97 18.32 -14.63 -1.29
N CYS A 98 19.02 -14.72 -0.18
CA CYS A 98 20.25 -15.52 -0.07
C CYS A 98 20.07 -16.98 -0.53
N SER A 99 18.83 -17.50 -0.53
CA SER A 99 18.49 -18.85 -1.01
C SER A 99 18.02 -18.88 -2.48
N ASP A 100 18.07 -17.77 -3.17
CA ASP A 100 17.68 -17.70 -4.59
C ASP A 100 18.75 -18.35 -5.50
N ASN A 101 18.30 -19.11 -6.50
CA ASN A 101 19.19 -19.89 -7.39
C ASN A 101 20.01 -19.04 -8.36
N GLU A 102 19.61 -17.81 -8.65
CA GLU A 102 20.32 -16.93 -9.59
C GLU A 102 21.09 -15.84 -8.84
N ARG A 103 20.45 -15.17 -7.88
CA ARG A 103 20.97 -13.98 -7.22
C ARG A 103 21.42 -14.20 -5.79
N GLY A 104 21.16 -15.38 -5.21
CA GLY A 104 21.37 -15.64 -3.78
C GLY A 104 22.81 -15.41 -3.32
N HIS A 105 23.80 -15.69 -4.15
CA HIS A 105 25.21 -15.48 -3.81
C HIS A 105 25.54 -13.99 -3.53
N ILE A 106 24.88 -13.06 -4.21
CA ILE A 106 25.10 -11.61 -4.00
C ILE A 106 24.51 -11.19 -2.66
N PHE A 107 23.27 -11.64 -2.34
CA PHE A 107 22.66 -11.37 -1.04
C PHE A 107 23.44 -11.99 0.10
N THR A 108 23.98 -13.21 -0.11
CA THR A 108 24.83 -13.89 0.87
C THR A 108 26.15 -13.14 1.09
N ASP A 109 26.76 -12.61 0.03
CA ASP A 109 27.95 -11.76 0.18
C ASP A 109 27.66 -10.53 1.03
N ARG A 110 26.53 -9.84 0.79
CA ARG A 110 26.12 -8.69 1.62
C ARG A 110 25.80 -9.11 3.06
N LEU A 111 25.17 -10.25 3.27
CA LEU A 111 24.91 -10.79 4.60
C LEU A 111 26.20 -11.07 5.39
N LEU A 112 27.23 -11.60 4.73
CA LEU A 112 28.49 -11.98 5.36
C LEU A 112 29.45 -10.81 5.54
N ASN A 113 29.54 -9.91 4.55
CA ASN A 113 30.66 -8.98 4.43
C ASN A 113 30.27 -7.50 4.59
N LEU A 114 29.00 -7.12 4.43
CA LEU A 114 28.59 -5.72 4.45
C LEU A 114 28.13 -5.30 5.86
N ARG A 115 28.76 -4.28 6.40
CA ARG A 115 28.44 -3.73 7.74
C ARG A 115 28.35 -2.22 7.72
N GLY A 116 27.43 -1.67 8.51
CA GLY A 116 27.41 -0.26 8.87
C GLY A 116 28.30 0.01 10.07
N GLU A 117 28.80 1.19 10.23
CA GLU A 117 29.67 1.55 11.36
C GLU A 117 28.94 1.46 12.72
N LYS A 118 27.66 1.87 12.76
CA LYS A 118 26.85 1.88 13.98
C LYS A 118 25.78 0.79 13.99
N LEU A 119 25.06 0.62 12.86
CA LEU A 119 23.97 -0.33 12.78
C LEU A 119 23.90 -1.00 11.39
N THR A 120 23.81 -2.33 11.42
CA THR A 120 23.47 -3.13 10.24
C THR A 120 22.10 -3.76 10.43
N MET A 121 21.21 -3.61 9.44
CA MET A 121 19.84 -4.14 9.52
C MET A 121 19.55 -5.11 8.38
N PHE A 122 19.14 -6.32 8.71
CA PHE A 122 18.63 -7.28 7.74
C PHE A 122 17.13 -7.41 7.85
N MET A 123 16.42 -7.24 6.74
CA MET A 123 14.95 -7.34 6.70
C MET A 123 14.52 -8.50 5.82
N GLY A 124 13.49 -9.23 6.24
CA GLY A 124 12.99 -10.33 5.41
C GLY A 124 12.01 -11.25 6.10
N SER A 125 11.89 -12.46 5.54
CA SER A 125 11.06 -13.53 6.08
C SER A 125 11.73 -14.19 7.30
N SER A 126 10.93 -14.66 8.25
CA SER A 126 11.40 -15.45 9.40
C SER A 126 12.08 -16.77 9.02
N THR A 127 11.90 -17.24 7.79
CA THR A 127 12.51 -18.50 7.30
C THR A 127 14.03 -18.52 7.32
N ILE A 128 14.69 -17.35 7.31
CA ILE A 128 16.17 -17.25 7.33
C ILE A 128 16.75 -17.14 8.76
N LYS A 129 15.91 -16.99 9.79
CA LYS A 129 16.32 -16.69 11.17
C LYS A 129 17.44 -17.59 11.67
N LYS A 130 17.30 -18.91 11.50
CA LYS A 130 18.32 -19.90 11.94
C LYS A 130 19.69 -19.75 11.26
N LEU A 131 19.72 -19.22 10.04
CA LEU A 131 20.98 -19.03 9.33
C LEU A 131 21.62 -17.69 9.72
N ILE A 132 20.85 -16.66 9.97
CA ILE A 132 21.36 -15.40 10.51
C ILE A 132 21.93 -15.62 11.93
N SER A 133 21.34 -16.46 12.78
CA SER A 133 21.89 -16.77 14.10
C SER A 133 23.19 -17.58 14.07
N LYS A 134 23.61 -18.09 12.90
CA LYS A 134 24.92 -18.74 12.71
C LYS A 134 26.03 -17.76 12.29
N LEU A 135 25.73 -16.48 12.17
CA LEU A 135 26.76 -15.47 12.02
C LEU A 135 27.61 -15.43 13.30
N ASP A 136 28.90 -15.19 13.14
CA ASP A 136 29.85 -15.15 14.27
C ASP A 136 29.71 -13.87 15.13
N GLU A 137 28.66 -13.08 14.88
CA GLU A 137 28.34 -11.80 15.50
C GLU A 137 27.00 -11.87 16.25
N ASP A 138 26.86 -11.08 17.32
CA ASP A 138 25.60 -10.97 18.07
C ASP A 138 24.53 -10.27 17.23
N VAL A 139 23.40 -10.94 16.99
CA VAL A 139 22.28 -10.43 16.21
C VAL A 139 21.04 -10.26 17.08
N GLU A 140 20.51 -9.04 17.13
CA GLU A 140 19.21 -8.77 17.73
C GLU A 140 18.09 -9.10 16.76
N PHE A 141 17.10 -9.89 17.19
CA PHE A 141 15.96 -10.27 16.36
C PHE A 141 14.69 -9.51 16.75
N ILE A 142 14.13 -8.78 15.80
CA ILE A 142 12.82 -8.13 15.92
C ILE A 142 11.82 -8.90 15.03
N ASN A 143 10.88 -9.58 15.66
CA ASN A 143 9.84 -10.28 14.93
C ASN A 143 8.66 -9.33 14.70
N LYS A 144 8.22 -9.22 13.45
CA LYS A 144 7.03 -8.45 13.06
C LYS A 144 5.91 -9.44 12.70
N GLU A 145 4.76 -9.24 13.28
CA GLU A 145 3.56 -10.02 12.97
C GLU A 145 2.67 -9.26 12.00
N ARG A 146 1.92 -9.99 11.20
CA ARG A 146 0.94 -9.41 10.31
C ARG A 146 -0.28 -8.94 11.10
N LEU A 147 -0.72 -7.71 10.86
CA LEU A 147 -1.85 -7.10 11.57
C LEU A 147 -3.22 -7.54 11.04
N SER A 148 -3.29 -7.94 9.76
CA SER A 148 -4.51 -8.39 9.09
C SER A 148 -4.53 -9.89 8.87
N LYS A 149 -5.70 -10.49 8.80
CA LYS A 149 -5.86 -11.92 8.49
C LYS A 149 -5.71 -12.17 6.98
N LEU A 150 -5.15 -13.32 6.64
CA LEU A 150 -5.11 -13.84 5.28
C LEU A 150 -5.98 -15.11 5.25
N THR A 151 -6.99 -15.17 4.37
CA THR A 151 -7.97 -16.26 4.35
C THR A 151 -8.05 -16.89 2.98
N TYR A 152 -8.04 -18.21 2.91
CA TYR A 152 -8.25 -18.97 1.69
C TYR A 152 -9.73 -19.12 1.36
N VAL A 153 -10.13 -18.90 0.09
CA VAL A 153 -11.54 -18.95 -0.34
C VAL A 153 -11.82 -20.02 -1.40
N GLY A 154 -10.88 -20.94 -1.60
CA GLY A 154 -11.04 -22.03 -2.56
C GLY A 154 -10.93 -21.57 -4.02
N HIS A 155 -11.46 -22.42 -4.91
CA HIS A 155 -11.50 -22.19 -6.34
C HIS A 155 -12.64 -21.24 -6.72
N LYS A 156 -12.33 -20.25 -7.57
CA LYS A 156 -13.35 -19.36 -8.15
C LYS A 156 -13.15 -19.16 -9.65
N LYS A 157 -14.24 -19.32 -10.42
CA LYS A 157 -14.22 -18.98 -11.85
C LYS A 157 -13.93 -17.50 -12.05
N ILE A 158 -13.18 -17.12 -13.07
CA ILE A 158 -12.80 -15.72 -13.39
C ILE A 158 -14.04 -14.81 -13.45
N SER A 159 -15.16 -15.30 -13.99
CA SER A 159 -16.43 -14.58 -14.03
C SER A 159 -17.00 -14.21 -12.65
N ARG A 160 -16.63 -14.93 -11.59
CA ARG A 160 -17.12 -14.73 -10.21
C ARG A 160 -16.10 -14.07 -9.26
N ILE A 161 -14.92 -13.75 -9.76
CA ILE A 161 -13.90 -13.03 -8.98
C ILE A 161 -14.42 -11.62 -8.66
N LYS A 162 -14.24 -11.21 -7.41
CA LYS A 162 -14.63 -9.87 -6.91
C LYS A 162 -13.75 -8.78 -7.53
N ARG A 163 -14.22 -7.54 -7.48
CA ARG A 163 -13.41 -6.36 -7.81
C ARG A 163 -12.22 -6.25 -6.88
N LYS A 164 -11.23 -5.41 -7.22
CA LYS A 164 -9.96 -5.25 -6.49
C LYS A 164 -9.19 -6.57 -6.30
N SER A 165 -9.15 -7.36 -7.37
CA SER A 165 -8.47 -8.65 -7.39
C SER A 165 -7.28 -8.65 -8.34
N ALA A 166 -6.21 -9.32 -7.91
CA ALA A 166 -5.10 -9.70 -8.76
C ALA A 166 -5.17 -11.18 -9.13
N ILE A 167 -4.96 -11.50 -10.41
CA ILE A 167 -4.82 -12.87 -10.90
C ILE A 167 -3.36 -13.09 -11.29
N ILE A 168 -2.77 -14.15 -10.74
CA ILE A 168 -1.34 -14.44 -10.87
C ILE A 168 -1.12 -15.57 -11.86
N ALA A 169 -0.28 -15.29 -12.85
CA ALA A 169 0.15 -16.24 -13.86
C ALA A 169 1.68 -16.20 -14.02
N PHE A 170 2.30 -17.21 -14.62
CA PHE A 170 3.76 -17.35 -14.63
C PHE A 170 4.39 -17.35 -16.03
N SER A 171 3.58 -17.10 -17.06
CA SER A 171 4.07 -16.82 -18.42
C SER A 171 3.38 -15.59 -19.00
N ALA A 172 4.03 -14.92 -19.95
CA ALA A 172 3.45 -13.76 -20.62
C ALA A 172 2.20 -14.15 -21.42
N GLU A 173 2.21 -15.34 -22.04
CA GLU A 173 1.09 -15.88 -22.81
C GLU A 173 -0.14 -16.08 -21.92
N GLU A 174 0.05 -16.68 -20.73
CA GLU A 174 -1.02 -16.90 -19.75
C GLU A 174 -1.56 -15.58 -19.22
N VAL A 175 -0.68 -14.60 -18.89
CA VAL A 175 -1.08 -13.24 -18.48
C VAL A 175 -1.96 -12.59 -19.53
N TYR A 176 -1.57 -12.65 -20.81
CA TYR A 176 -2.35 -12.05 -21.89
C TYR A 176 -3.67 -12.77 -22.15
N ALA A 177 -3.68 -14.11 -22.08
CA ALA A 177 -4.90 -14.90 -22.23
C ALA A 177 -5.93 -14.58 -21.13
N ILE A 178 -5.49 -14.47 -19.86
CA ILE A 178 -6.34 -14.11 -18.73
C ILE A 178 -6.82 -12.67 -18.87
N ALA A 179 -5.94 -11.74 -19.23
CA ALA A 179 -6.30 -10.33 -19.41
C ALA A 179 -7.36 -10.16 -20.51
N GLU A 180 -7.21 -10.88 -21.62
CA GLU A 180 -8.20 -10.91 -22.71
C GLU A 180 -9.55 -11.51 -22.26
N LEU A 181 -9.51 -12.58 -21.45
CA LEU A 181 -10.72 -13.17 -20.90
C LEU A 181 -11.45 -12.19 -19.96
N ILE A 182 -10.70 -11.49 -19.11
CA ILE A 182 -11.26 -10.45 -18.22
C ILE A 182 -11.79 -9.27 -19.05
N ARG A 183 -11.10 -8.87 -20.11
CA ARG A 183 -11.58 -7.83 -21.02
C ARG A 183 -12.96 -8.16 -21.60
N ARG A 184 -13.14 -9.40 -22.03
CA ARG A 184 -14.43 -9.86 -22.58
C ARG A 184 -15.55 -9.95 -21.57
N GLN A 185 -15.24 -10.33 -20.32
CA GLN A 185 -16.23 -10.63 -19.28
C GLN A 185 -16.46 -9.48 -18.30
N LYS A 186 -15.44 -8.66 -18.05
CA LYS A 186 -15.37 -7.71 -16.94
C LYS A 186 -14.93 -6.29 -17.35
N GLY A 187 -14.65 -6.06 -18.63
CA GLY A 187 -14.30 -4.74 -19.18
C GLY A 187 -12.82 -4.44 -19.29
N GLY A 188 -11.95 -5.11 -18.57
CA GLY A 188 -10.51 -4.94 -18.71
C GLY A 188 -9.71 -5.24 -17.46
N ALA A 189 -8.40 -5.39 -17.67
CA ALA A 189 -7.44 -5.59 -16.59
C ALA A 189 -6.14 -4.84 -16.87
N ALA A 190 -5.52 -4.31 -15.83
CA ALA A 190 -4.15 -3.83 -15.88
C ALA A 190 -3.19 -5.02 -15.86
N ILE A 191 -2.02 -4.86 -16.48
CA ILE A 191 -1.01 -5.92 -16.59
C ILE A 191 0.26 -5.52 -15.89
N VAL A 192 0.77 -6.40 -15.00
CA VAL A 192 2.01 -6.19 -14.27
C VAL A 192 2.92 -7.42 -14.40
N MET A 193 4.04 -7.25 -15.12
CA MET A 193 5.03 -8.32 -15.34
C MET A 193 6.43 -7.82 -15.00
N GLY A 194 7.33 -8.74 -14.65
CA GLY A 194 8.74 -8.44 -14.39
C GLY A 194 9.48 -7.86 -15.60
N SER A 195 9.08 -8.23 -16.81
CA SER A 195 9.64 -7.74 -18.08
C SER A 195 9.28 -6.29 -18.41
N LEU A 196 8.22 -5.73 -17.81
CA LEU A 196 7.82 -4.34 -18.05
C LEU A 196 8.83 -3.35 -17.47
N SER A 197 8.98 -2.19 -18.13
CA SER A 197 9.76 -1.09 -17.58
C SER A 197 9.09 -0.54 -16.31
N PRO A 198 9.85 0.09 -15.40
CA PRO A 198 9.27 0.74 -14.21
C PRO A 198 8.17 1.73 -14.58
N LYS A 199 8.37 2.54 -15.62
CA LYS A 199 7.40 3.53 -16.10
C LYS A 199 6.10 2.88 -16.55
N THR A 200 6.17 1.86 -17.43
CA THR A 200 4.98 1.12 -17.90
C THR A 200 4.28 0.43 -16.76
N ARG A 201 5.03 -0.19 -15.85
CA ARG A 201 4.48 -0.89 -14.69
C ARG A 201 3.72 0.07 -13.78
N ASN A 202 4.32 1.23 -13.45
CA ASN A 202 3.65 2.25 -12.63
C ASN A 202 2.40 2.79 -13.32
N ALA A 203 2.41 3.00 -14.64
CA ALA A 203 1.25 3.43 -15.39
C ALA A 203 0.12 2.39 -15.35
N GLN A 204 0.44 1.09 -15.46
CA GLN A 204 -0.55 0.01 -15.31
C GLN A 204 -1.08 -0.11 -13.88
N VAL A 205 -0.22 0.05 -12.87
CA VAL A 205 -0.63 0.09 -11.45
C VAL A 205 -1.55 1.28 -11.19
N ASN A 206 -1.26 2.44 -11.75
CA ASN A 206 -2.10 3.63 -11.62
C ASN A 206 -3.49 3.42 -12.21
N LEU A 207 -3.63 2.76 -13.37
CA LEU A 207 -4.95 2.40 -13.93
C LEU A 207 -5.77 1.54 -12.98
N TYR A 208 -5.11 0.65 -12.24
CA TYR A 208 -5.79 -0.17 -11.24
C TYR A 208 -6.13 0.63 -9.98
N GLN A 209 -5.22 1.47 -9.48
CA GLN A 209 -5.43 2.27 -8.26
C GLN A 209 -6.45 3.40 -8.46
N SER A 210 -6.50 4.00 -9.65
CA SER A 210 -7.53 5.00 -10.02
C SER A 210 -8.91 4.39 -10.23
N SER A 211 -9.01 3.04 -10.14
CA SER A 211 -10.24 2.29 -10.44
C SER A 211 -10.73 2.43 -11.88
N ASP A 212 -9.83 2.74 -12.81
CA ASP A 212 -10.12 2.70 -14.25
C ASP A 212 -10.32 1.24 -14.71
N VAL A 213 -9.66 0.31 -14.02
CA VAL A 213 -9.89 -1.13 -14.11
C VAL A 213 -9.96 -1.75 -12.72
N ASP A 214 -10.86 -2.72 -12.54
CA ASP A 214 -11.07 -3.39 -11.26
C ASP A 214 -10.17 -4.62 -11.04
N TYR A 215 -9.46 -5.05 -12.08
CA TYR A 215 -8.69 -6.28 -12.10
C TYR A 215 -7.25 -6.04 -12.53
N LEU A 216 -6.37 -6.81 -11.94
CA LEU A 216 -4.95 -6.84 -12.28
C LEU A 216 -4.57 -8.27 -12.70
N VAL A 217 -3.83 -8.43 -13.77
CA VAL A 217 -3.18 -9.70 -14.11
C VAL A 217 -1.68 -9.51 -13.98
N ALA A 218 -1.04 -10.35 -13.18
CA ALA A 218 0.35 -10.15 -12.85
C ALA A 218 1.15 -11.45 -12.81
N THR A 219 2.48 -11.32 -12.95
CA THR A 219 3.41 -12.40 -12.61
C THR A 219 3.78 -12.33 -11.11
N ASP A 220 4.65 -13.24 -10.67
CA ASP A 220 5.24 -13.21 -9.32
C ASP A 220 5.97 -11.90 -8.98
N ALA A 221 6.24 -11.06 -9.96
CA ALA A 221 6.76 -9.70 -9.77
C ALA A 221 5.90 -8.85 -8.79
N ILE A 222 4.60 -9.17 -8.64
CA ILE A 222 3.73 -8.53 -7.66
C ILE A 222 4.16 -8.83 -6.21
N GLY A 223 4.73 -10.00 -5.96
CA GLY A 223 5.22 -10.42 -4.65
C GLY A 223 6.36 -9.54 -4.12
N MET A 224 7.10 -8.87 -5.00
CA MET A 224 8.29 -8.09 -4.66
C MET A 224 8.06 -6.60 -4.93
N GLY A 225 8.01 -5.78 -3.88
CA GLY A 225 8.23 -4.34 -3.95
C GLY A 225 7.16 -3.44 -4.57
N ILE A 226 6.02 -3.95 -5.03
CA ILE A 226 4.95 -3.10 -5.56
C ILE A 226 3.95 -2.80 -4.44
N ASN A 227 3.78 -1.52 -4.14
CA ASN A 227 2.81 -1.06 -3.15
C ASN A 227 1.45 -0.85 -3.80
N MET A 228 0.55 -1.84 -3.69
CA MET A 228 -0.80 -1.79 -4.26
C MET A 228 -1.85 -2.19 -3.23
N ASP A 229 -3.03 -1.61 -3.33
CA ASP A 229 -4.18 -1.96 -2.51
C ASP A 229 -4.95 -3.10 -3.20
N LEU A 230 -4.65 -4.32 -2.78
CA LEU A 230 -5.29 -5.54 -3.26
C LEU A 230 -6.12 -6.14 -2.13
N ASP A 231 -7.40 -6.43 -2.39
CA ASP A 231 -8.23 -7.14 -1.44
C ASP A 231 -8.11 -8.65 -1.64
N ASN A 232 -7.95 -9.09 -2.90
CA ASN A 232 -7.96 -10.50 -3.25
C ASN A 232 -6.81 -10.85 -4.21
N VAL A 233 -6.23 -12.03 -4.02
CA VAL A 233 -5.19 -12.60 -4.90
C VAL A 233 -5.62 -14.02 -5.33
N TYR A 234 -5.65 -14.29 -6.62
CA TYR A 234 -5.99 -15.60 -7.17
C TYR A 234 -4.87 -16.13 -8.04
N PHE A 235 -4.50 -17.40 -7.83
CA PHE A 235 -3.51 -18.07 -8.67
C PHE A 235 -4.21 -18.80 -9.82
N SER A 236 -3.81 -18.52 -11.06
CA SER A 236 -4.25 -19.30 -12.24
C SER A 236 -3.43 -20.57 -12.40
N ASN A 237 -2.22 -20.58 -11.86
CA ASN A 237 -1.32 -21.72 -11.88
C ASN A 237 -0.41 -21.66 -10.64
N LEU A 238 0.08 -22.80 -10.18
CA LEU A 238 1.07 -22.91 -9.10
C LEU A 238 2.44 -23.38 -9.61
N LYS A 239 2.64 -23.47 -10.93
CA LYS A 239 3.92 -23.88 -11.54
C LYS A 239 4.55 -22.71 -12.25
N LYS A 240 5.85 -22.53 -12.04
CA LYS A 240 6.66 -21.54 -12.75
C LYS A 240 7.92 -22.17 -13.35
N TYR A 241 8.40 -21.59 -14.44
CA TYR A 241 9.72 -21.89 -14.98
C TYR A 241 10.77 -21.10 -14.21
N ASP A 242 11.76 -21.79 -13.60
CA ASP A 242 12.78 -21.19 -12.73
C ASP A 242 14.11 -20.91 -13.47
N GLY A 243 14.07 -20.80 -14.79
CA GLY A 243 15.25 -20.66 -15.65
C GLY A 243 15.85 -21.98 -16.10
N LYS A 244 15.53 -23.11 -15.44
CA LYS A 244 16.04 -24.45 -15.73
C LYS A 244 14.94 -25.47 -16.01
N LYS A 245 13.91 -25.47 -15.17
CA LYS A 245 12.79 -26.42 -15.23
C LYS A 245 11.49 -25.80 -14.78
N LEU A 246 10.39 -26.38 -15.24
CA LEU A 246 9.07 -26.10 -14.69
C LEU A 246 8.96 -26.74 -13.30
N ARG A 247 8.66 -25.97 -12.26
CA ARG A 247 8.47 -26.45 -10.90
C ARG A 247 7.27 -25.82 -10.23
N ARG A 248 6.70 -26.52 -9.26
CA ARG A 248 5.69 -25.95 -8.39
C ARG A 248 6.31 -24.87 -7.48
N LEU A 249 5.54 -23.83 -7.19
CA LEU A 249 5.91 -22.82 -6.21
C LEU A 249 6.07 -23.46 -4.83
N ASN A 250 7.06 -23.01 -4.07
CA ASN A 250 7.13 -23.38 -2.67
C ASN A 250 6.13 -22.54 -1.84
N LEU A 251 5.79 -23.02 -0.63
CA LEU A 251 4.79 -22.36 0.21
C LEU A 251 5.16 -20.92 0.59
N ALA A 252 6.46 -20.63 0.72
CA ALA A 252 6.92 -19.29 1.02
C ALA A 252 6.70 -18.34 -0.18
N GLU A 253 6.88 -18.79 -1.43
CA GLU A 253 6.55 -18.02 -2.64
C GLU A 253 5.04 -17.76 -2.72
N ILE A 254 4.22 -18.78 -2.51
CA ILE A 254 2.75 -18.62 -2.46
C ILE A 254 2.37 -17.64 -1.35
N GLY A 255 2.94 -17.78 -0.15
CA GLY A 255 2.70 -16.90 0.98
C GLY A 255 3.17 -15.46 0.76
N GLN A 256 4.26 -15.25 0.04
CA GLN A 256 4.76 -13.92 -0.32
C GLN A 256 3.83 -13.21 -1.31
N ILE A 257 3.31 -13.93 -2.30
CA ILE A 257 2.39 -13.41 -3.30
C ILE A 257 1.00 -13.18 -2.68
N SER A 258 0.43 -14.21 -2.02
CA SER A 258 -0.89 -14.10 -1.36
C SER A 258 -0.88 -13.07 -0.23
N GLY A 259 0.26 -12.90 0.44
CA GLY A 259 0.46 -11.88 1.47
C GLY A 259 0.34 -10.44 0.98
N ARG A 260 0.25 -10.20 -0.33
CA ARG A 260 -0.09 -8.89 -0.90
C ARG A 260 -1.58 -8.57 -0.82
N ALA A 261 -2.44 -9.57 -0.63
CA ALA A 261 -3.85 -9.35 -0.36
C ALA A 261 -4.05 -8.78 1.05
N GLY A 262 -4.88 -7.76 1.16
CA GLY A 262 -5.10 -7.00 2.40
C GLY A 262 -3.95 -6.04 2.69
N ARG A 263 -4.24 -4.94 3.35
CA ARG A 263 -3.24 -3.93 3.69
C ARG A 263 -3.46 -3.39 5.09
N TYR A 264 -2.38 -3.31 5.87
CA TYR A 264 -2.37 -2.81 7.24
C TYR A 264 -3.39 -3.56 8.11
N LEU A 265 -4.56 -3.02 8.38
CA LEU A 265 -5.65 -3.62 9.15
C LEU A 265 -6.72 -4.30 8.27
N ASN A 266 -6.66 -4.16 6.94
CA ASN A 266 -7.64 -4.77 6.06
C ASN A 266 -7.27 -6.22 5.80
N ASP A 267 -8.22 -7.12 6.04
CA ASP A 267 -8.04 -8.55 5.81
C ASP A 267 -7.89 -8.85 4.33
N GLY A 268 -7.03 -9.80 4.01
CA GLY A 268 -6.74 -10.23 2.66
C GLY A 268 -7.32 -11.60 2.36
N VAL A 269 -7.66 -11.81 1.10
CA VAL A 269 -8.21 -13.08 0.62
C VAL A 269 -7.33 -13.64 -0.49
N PHE A 270 -7.05 -14.96 -0.44
CA PHE A 270 -6.42 -15.64 -1.56
C PHE A 270 -7.16 -16.89 -1.98
N GLY A 271 -6.96 -17.30 -3.22
CA GLY A 271 -7.63 -18.48 -3.77
C GLY A 271 -6.99 -18.91 -5.09
N ILE A 272 -7.65 -19.81 -5.78
CA ILE A 272 -7.23 -20.33 -7.08
C ILE A 272 -8.32 -20.12 -8.13
N THR A 273 -7.94 -20.09 -9.40
CA THR A 273 -8.86 -19.91 -10.53
C THR A 273 -8.38 -20.69 -11.76
N GLY A 274 -9.26 -20.84 -12.77
CA GLY A 274 -8.95 -21.61 -13.97
C GLY A 274 -8.76 -23.09 -13.67
N ASP A 275 -7.78 -23.69 -14.28
CA ASP A 275 -7.41 -25.11 -14.11
C ASP A 275 -6.27 -25.30 -13.09
N CYS A 276 -6.15 -24.37 -12.14
CA CYS A 276 -5.11 -24.39 -11.12
C CYS A 276 -5.26 -25.61 -10.20
N GLU A 277 -4.14 -26.26 -9.87
CA GLU A 277 -4.08 -27.35 -8.90
C GLU A 277 -4.62 -26.90 -7.53
N GLU A 278 -5.34 -27.76 -6.84
CA GLU A 278 -5.82 -27.48 -5.49
C GLU A 278 -4.67 -27.39 -4.48
N ILE A 279 -4.82 -26.50 -3.51
CA ILE A 279 -3.91 -26.37 -2.37
C ILE A 279 -4.52 -27.22 -1.25
N ASN A 280 -3.75 -28.12 -0.67
CA ASN A 280 -4.25 -28.98 0.40
C ASN A 280 -4.46 -28.22 1.73
N ALA A 281 -5.26 -28.77 2.64
CA ALA A 281 -5.63 -28.09 3.88
C ALA A 281 -4.44 -27.77 4.80
N GLU A 282 -3.42 -28.61 4.81
CA GLU A 282 -2.19 -28.37 5.60
C GLU A 282 -1.40 -27.18 5.02
N GLU A 283 -1.23 -27.15 3.69
CA GLU A 283 -0.58 -26.03 3.00
C GLU A 283 -1.33 -24.73 3.22
N ILE A 284 -2.68 -24.74 3.13
CA ILE A 284 -3.52 -23.57 3.41
C ILE A 284 -3.25 -23.04 4.81
N ASN A 285 -3.29 -23.90 5.81
CA ASN A 285 -3.03 -23.50 7.20
C ASN A 285 -1.63 -22.89 7.37
N LEU A 286 -0.62 -23.47 6.72
CA LEU A 286 0.74 -22.93 6.76
C LEU A 286 0.84 -21.56 6.10
N ILE A 287 0.13 -21.32 5.00
CA ILE A 287 0.11 -20.04 4.29
C ILE A 287 -0.63 -18.98 5.11
N GLU A 288 -1.82 -19.30 5.62
CA GLU A 288 -2.63 -18.37 6.43
C GLU A 288 -1.91 -17.92 7.70
N ASN A 289 -1.18 -18.85 8.35
CA ASN A 289 -0.41 -18.57 9.57
C ASN A 289 1.04 -18.14 9.30
N HIS A 290 1.43 -17.97 8.02
CA HIS A 290 2.80 -17.61 7.61
C HIS A 290 3.89 -18.52 8.20
N LYS A 291 3.61 -19.82 8.38
CA LYS A 291 4.53 -20.83 8.91
C LYS A 291 5.18 -21.58 7.76
N PHE A 292 6.35 -21.12 7.32
CA PHE A 292 7.06 -21.73 6.20
C PHE A 292 8.27 -22.52 6.71
N LYS A 293 8.70 -23.50 5.91
CA LYS A 293 9.92 -24.25 6.18
C LYS A 293 11.12 -23.32 6.21
N GLU A 294 11.95 -23.50 7.22
CA GLU A 294 13.20 -22.75 7.36
C GLU A 294 14.15 -23.04 6.22
N ILE A 295 14.85 -22.00 5.78
CA ILE A 295 15.95 -22.10 4.83
C ILE A 295 17.09 -22.86 5.53
N ARG A 296 17.61 -23.89 4.87
CA ARG A 296 18.69 -24.74 5.44
C ARG A 296 20.05 -24.35 4.95
N THR A 297 20.16 -23.82 3.73
CA THR A 297 21.42 -23.46 3.07
C THR A 297 21.26 -22.18 2.28
N LEU A 298 22.30 -21.36 2.25
CA LEU A 298 22.41 -20.16 1.44
C LEU A 298 23.32 -20.41 0.25
N PHE A 299 23.03 -19.81 -0.89
CA PHE A 299 23.91 -19.86 -2.04
C PHE A 299 25.07 -18.88 -1.86
N TRP A 300 26.27 -19.36 -2.10
CA TRP A 300 27.51 -18.62 -1.93
C TRP A 300 28.36 -18.71 -3.19
N ARG A 301 29.11 -17.67 -3.49
CA ARG A 301 30.18 -17.64 -4.49
C ARG A 301 31.34 -16.84 -3.91
N ASN A 302 32.58 -17.27 -4.21
CA ASN A 302 33.74 -16.51 -3.81
C ASN A 302 33.72 -15.11 -4.46
N SER A 303 33.78 -14.06 -3.65
CA SER A 303 33.90 -12.66 -4.11
C SER A 303 35.36 -12.24 -4.33
N ASN A 304 36.32 -12.92 -3.71
CA ASN A 304 37.75 -12.66 -3.85
C ASN A 304 38.32 -13.44 -5.04
N LEU A 305 38.11 -12.91 -6.26
CA LEU A 305 38.54 -13.59 -7.48
C LEU A 305 40.02 -13.31 -7.77
N ASN A 306 40.72 -14.34 -8.23
CA ASN A 306 42.14 -14.26 -8.59
C ASN A 306 42.28 -14.11 -10.11
N PHE A 307 42.71 -12.96 -10.56
CA PHE A 307 42.87 -12.57 -11.96
C PHE A 307 44.31 -12.80 -12.49
N SER A 308 45.18 -13.45 -11.75
CA SER A 308 46.56 -13.69 -12.19
C SER A 308 46.67 -14.57 -13.44
N SER A 309 45.71 -15.46 -13.66
CA SER A 309 45.59 -16.29 -14.84
C SER A 309 44.14 -16.78 -15.04
N THR A 310 43.83 -17.25 -16.26
CA THR A 310 42.50 -17.83 -16.55
C THR A 310 42.21 -19.04 -15.70
N SER A 311 43.19 -19.89 -15.44
CA SER A 311 43.05 -21.05 -14.55
C SER A 311 42.86 -20.67 -13.11
N SER A 312 43.51 -19.62 -12.61
CA SER A 312 43.37 -19.10 -11.26
C SER A 312 41.99 -18.48 -11.06
N LEU A 313 41.49 -17.74 -12.07
CA LEU A 313 40.15 -17.16 -12.03
C LEU A 313 39.08 -18.27 -11.96
N LEU A 314 39.16 -19.29 -12.82
CA LEU A 314 38.21 -20.39 -12.79
C LEU A 314 38.26 -21.17 -11.48
N LYS A 315 39.47 -21.44 -10.94
CA LYS A 315 39.62 -22.09 -9.62
C LYS A 315 38.99 -21.26 -8.51
N SER A 316 39.20 -19.92 -8.52
CA SER A 316 38.62 -19.04 -7.51
C SER A 316 37.09 -18.95 -7.60
N LEU A 317 36.51 -19.04 -8.82
CA LEU A 317 35.06 -19.15 -9.04
C LEU A 317 34.49 -20.50 -8.59
N GLU A 318 35.28 -21.58 -8.69
CA GLU A 318 34.89 -22.95 -8.33
C GLU A 318 35.14 -23.27 -6.85
N GLU A 319 35.69 -22.35 -6.09
CA GLU A 319 35.94 -22.50 -4.66
C GLU A 319 34.68 -22.87 -3.88
N ARG A 320 34.83 -23.74 -2.91
CA ARG A 320 33.75 -24.20 -2.02
C ARG A 320 33.79 -23.44 -0.70
N PRO A 321 32.62 -23.09 -0.16
CA PRO A 321 32.59 -22.42 1.14
C PRO A 321 32.98 -23.34 2.28
N ASN A 322 33.58 -22.80 3.34
CA ASN A 322 34.05 -23.53 4.51
C ASN A 322 32.96 -23.80 5.55
N LYS A 323 31.76 -23.18 5.44
CA LYS A 323 30.65 -23.33 6.38
C LYS A 323 29.58 -24.27 5.81
N ASP A 324 29.11 -25.24 6.56
CA ASP A 324 28.16 -26.29 6.14
C ASP A 324 26.79 -25.72 5.68
N TRP A 325 26.44 -24.57 6.17
CA TRP A 325 25.18 -23.90 5.81
C TRP A 325 25.29 -23.02 4.54
N LEU A 326 26.49 -22.92 3.96
CA LEU A 326 26.73 -22.29 2.68
C LEU A 326 26.88 -23.36 1.60
N ARG A 327 26.28 -23.11 0.45
CA ARG A 327 26.39 -23.98 -0.73
C ARG A 327 26.86 -23.15 -1.91
N ARG A 328 27.90 -23.62 -2.59
CA ARG A 328 28.32 -22.99 -3.84
C ARG A 328 27.14 -22.95 -4.81
N ILE A 329 26.85 -21.75 -5.36
CA ILE A 329 25.83 -21.58 -6.39
C ILE A 329 26.22 -22.40 -7.62
N GLN A 330 25.22 -22.91 -8.33
CA GLN A 330 25.47 -23.52 -9.62
C GLN A 330 25.96 -22.44 -10.60
N GLU A 331 26.63 -22.85 -11.65
CA GLU A 331 27.20 -21.98 -12.66
C GLU A 331 26.21 -20.88 -13.11
N CYS A 332 26.56 -19.62 -12.82
CA CYS A 332 25.79 -18.44 -13.18
C CYS A 332 25.98 -18.09 -14.67
N GLU A 333 25.17 -17.20 -15.20
CA GLU A 333 25.26 -16.77 -16.60
C GLU A 333 26.60 -16.13 -16.92
N ASP A 334 27.16 -15.30 -16.02
CA ASP A 334 28.47 -14.68 -16.16
C ASP A 334 29.61 -15.72 -16.26
N GLU A 335 29.56 -16.79 -15.45
CA GLU A 335 30.53 -17.91 -15.53
C GLU A 335 30.39 -18.68 -16.86
N LYS A 336 29.19 -18.89 -17.35
CA LYS A 336 28.95 -19.55 -18.63
C LYS A 336 29.48 -18.72 -19.82
N VAL A 337 29.22 -17.43 -19.80
CA VAL A 337 29.74 -16.49 -20.79
C VAL A 337 31.26 -16.49 -20.76
N LEU A 338 31.88 -16.41 -19.57
CA LEU A 338 33.32 -16.51 -19.43
C LEU A 338 33.89 -17.81 -19.99
N LYS A 339 33.33 -18.97 -19.64
CA LYS A 339 33.79 -20.26 -20.14
C LYS A 339 33.63 -20.38 -21.63
N TYR A 340 32.59 -19.79 -22.24
CA TYR A 340 32.43 -19.73 -23.67
C TYR A 340 33.58 -18.96 -24.32
N PHE A 341 33.86 -17.74 -23.84
CA PHE A 341 34.95 -16.94 -24.38
C PHE A 341 36.31 -17.56 -24.17
N LEU A 342 36.56 -18.21 -23.06
CA LEU A 342 37.83 -18.90 -22.82
C LEU A 342 38.06 -20.09 -23.72
N LYS A 343 37.01 -20.71 -24.28
CA LYS A 343 37.13 -21.75 -25.31
C LYS A 343 37.51 -21.16 -26.67
N ASP A 344 36.88 -20.04 -27.05
CA ASP A 344 37.08 -19.43 -28.37
C ASP A 344 38.36 -18.58 -28.44
N PHE A 345 38.82 -18.02 -27.32
CA PHE A 345 39.96 -17.11 -27.26
C PHE A 345 41.25 -17.73 -26.68
N ARG A 346 41.35 -19.06 -26.60
CA ARG A 346 42.50 -19.76 -25.96
C ARG A 346 43.86 -19.30 -26.45
N ASP A 347 43.98 -18.81 -27.67
CA ASP A 347 45.24 -18.41 -28.30
C ASP A 347 45.52 -16.91 -28.33
N GLN A 348 44.65 -16.09 -27.73
CA GLN A 348 44.83 -14.64 -27.73
C GLN A 348 45.68 -14.17 -26.55
N LYS A 349 46.86 -13.54 -26.82
CA LYS A 349 47.78 -12.93 -25.86
C LYS A 349 47.10 -11.91 -24.93
N ILE A 350 45.92 -11.44 -25.28
CA ILE A 350 45.13 -10.40 -24.62
C ILE A 350 44.56 -10.89 -23.24
N ILE A 351 44.22 -12.17 -23.15
CA ILE A 351 43.65 -12.80 -21.96
C ILE A 351 44.75 -13.24 -20.95
N GLN A 352 46.00 -13.12 -21.35
CA GLN A 352 47.16 -13.47 -20.51
C GLN A 352 47.54 -12.34 -19.54
N ASN A 353 46.95 -11.14 -19.69
CA ASN A 353 47.20 -10.01 -18.82
C ASN A 353 46.07 -9.87 -17.77
N GLU A 354 46.43 -9.59 -16.49
CA GLU A 354 45.50 -9.42 -15.39
C GLU A 354 44.40 -8.41 -15.69
N ASN A 355 44.73 -7.25 -16.27
CA ASN A 355 43.76 -6.21 -16.62
C ASN A 355 42.79 -6.63 -17.73
N GLY A 356 43.27 -7.36 -18.74
CA GLY A 356 42.42 -7.91 -19.81
C GLY A 356 41.43 -8.96 -19.26
N LEU A 357 41.89 -9.78 -18.35
CA LEU A 357 41.04 -10.78 -17.69
C LEU A 357 39.98 -10.16 -16.76
N LYS A 358 40.36 -9.10 -16.03
CA LYS A 358 39.38 -8.31 -15.24
C LYS A 358 38.33 -7.68 -16.15
N LEU A 359 38.77 -7.06 -17.26
CA LEU A 359 37.88 -6.43 -18.22
C LEU A 359 36.95 -7.45 -18.89
N LEU A 360 37.45 -8.63 -19.24
CA LEU A 360 36.63 -9.72 -19.78
C LEU A 360 35.57 -10.15 -18.77
N TRP A 361 35.97 -10.33 -17.52
CA TRP A 361 35.05 -10.68 -16.44
C TRP A 361 33.95 -9.62 -16.26
N GLU A 362 34.30 -8.33 -16.28
CA GLU A 362 33.31 -7.25 -16.23
C GLU A 362 32.34 -7.27 -17.42
N CYS A 363 32.81 -7.61 -18.62
CA CYS A 363 31.96 -7.78 -19.79
C CYS A 363 31.03 -9.00 -19.67
N CYS A 364 31.50 -10.09 -19.06
CA CYS A 364 30.70 -11.29 -18.85
C CYS A 364 29.53 -11.02 -17.84
N GLN A 365 29.64 -9.99 -17.00
CA GLN A 365 28.60 -9.58 -16.07
C GLN A 365 27.48 -8.73 -16.68
N ILE A 366 27.55 -8.41 -17.99
CA ILE A 366 26.45 -7.72 -18.69
C ILE A 366 25.22 -8.61 -18.66
N PRO A 367 24.06 -8.16 -18.09
CA PRO A 367 22.89 -9.02 -18.02
C PRO A 367 22.23 -9.26 -19.38
N ASP A 368 21.80 -10.50 -19.64
CA ASP A 368 20.92 -10.79 -20.77
C ASP A 368 19.46 -10.45 -20.43
N PHE A 369 19.03 -9.23 -20.73
CA PHE A 369 17.65 -8.79 -20.51
C PHE A 369 16.66 -9.40 -21.50
N VAL A 370 17.11 -9.89 -22.65
CA VAL A 370 16.25 -10.41 -23.74
C VAL A 370 15.88 -11.86 -23.51
N LYS A 371 16.80 -12.67 -22.98
CA LYS A 371 16.66 -14.12 -22.65
C LYS A 371 16.11 -15.02 -23.78
N LYS A 372 16.06 -14.53 -25.01
CA LYS A 372 15.50 -15.30 -26.18
C LYS A 372 16.54 -15.93 -27.06
N ASN A 373 17.71 -15.35 -27.17
CA ASN A 373 18.76 -15.79 -28.03
C ASN A 373 20.14 -15.60 -27.38
N TYR A 374 20.61 -16.64 -26.73
CA TYR A 374 21.90 -16.64 -26.03
C TYR A 374 23.08 -16.32 -26.96
N GLY A 375 23.05 -16.82 -28.23
CA GLY A 375 24.09 -16.51 -29.23
C GLY A 375 24.19 -15.02 -29.53
N HIS A 376 23.05 -14.32 -29.62
CA HIS A 376 23.04 -12.86 -29.82
C HIS A 376 23.65 -12.11 -28.62
N HIS A 377 23.38 -12.55 -27.41
CA HIS A 377 23.98 -11.96 -26.21
C HIS A 377 25.51 -12.11 -26.23
N LEU A 378 26.02 -13.30 -26.56
CA LEU A 378 27.45 -13.55 -26.68
C LEU A 378 28.10 -12.66 -27.75
N GLU A 379 27.47 -12.47 -28.92
CA GLU A 379 27.96 -11.55 -29.96
C GLU A 379 28.04 -10.09 -29.46
N VAL A 380 27.04 -9.63 -28.73
CA VAL A 380 27.04 -8.26 -28.15
C VAL A 380 28.19 -8.12 -27.16
N VAL A 381 28.33 -9.07 -26.22
CA VAL A 381 29.42 -9.06 -25.24
C VAL A 381 30.79 -9.10 -25.89
N ASN A 382 30.97 -9.94 -26.95
CA ASN A 382 32.21 -10.03 -27.70
C ASN A 382 32.59 -8.70 -28.38
N LYS A 383 31.63 -8.05 -29.02
CA LYS A 383 31.86 -6.74 -29.65
C LYS A 383 32.21 -5.67 -28.62
N ILE A 384 31.52 -5.63 -27.49
CA ILE A 384 31.81 -4.70 -26.41
C ILE A 384 33.22 -4.94 -25.87
N PHE A 385 33.62 -6.19 -25.60
CA PHE A 385 34.96 -6.54 -25.16
C PHE A 385 35.99 -6.12 -26.17
N GLY A 386 35.77 -6.34 -27.50
CA GLY A 386 36.65 -5.92 -28.57
C GLY A 386 36.90 -4.40 -28.58
N PHE A 387 35.87 -3.57 -28.37
CA PHE A 387 36.02 -2.11 -28.25
C PHE A 387 36.82 -1.71 -27.02
N LEU A 388 36.46 -2.26 -25.85
CA LEU A 388 37.09 -1.90 -24.57
C LEU A 388 38.56 -2.33 -24.50
N ASN A 389 38.90 -3.40 -25.23
CA ASN A 389 40.27 -3.92 -25.33
C ASN A 389 41.08 -3.31 -26.48
N SER A 390 40.50 -2.44 -27.29
CA SER A 390 41.19 -1.69 -28.34
C SER A 390 42.10 -0.60 -27.73
N LYS A 391 42.94 0.02 -28.58
CA LYS A 391 43.82 1.14 -28.17
C LYS A 391 43.02 2.33 -27.59
N GLU A 392 41.80 2.54 -28.06
CA GLU A 392 40.93 3.62 -27.61
C GLU A 392 40.28 3.30 -26.26
N GLY A 393 40.14 2.02 -25.89
CA GLY A 393 39.61 1.55 -24.62
C GLY A 393 38.15 1.92 -24.33
N LYS A 394 37.41 2.34 -25.36
CA LYS A 394 36.02 2.80 -25.25
C LYS A 394 35.18 2.38 -26.45
N ILE A 395 33.90 2.24 -26.20
CA ILE A 395 32.91 1.96 -27.27
C ILE A 395 32.67 3.27 -28.02
N THR A 396 32.79 3.22 -29.35
CA THR A 396 32.65 4.42 -30.18
C THR A 396 31.22 4.92 -30.26
N ASN A 397 31.06 6.23 -30.35
CA ASN A 397 29.77 6.90 -30.51
C ASN A 397 28.96 6.39 -31.69
N ASN A 398 29.63 6.10 -32.82
CA ASN A 398 29.00 5.58 -34.03
C ASN A 398 28.36 4.22 -33.82
N TYR A 399 29.01 3.33 -33.08
CA TYR A 399 28.50 1.98 -32.82
C TYR A 399 27.24 2.05 -31.92
N ILE A 400 27.28 2.79 -30.83
CA ILE A 400 26.12 2.94 -29.96
C ILE A 400 24.95 3.60 -30.69
N LYS A 401 25.22 4.65 -31.48
CA LYS A 401 24.21 5.32 -32.30
C LYS A 401 23.55 4.34 -33.28
N GLN A 402 24.30 3.50 -33.92
CA GLN A 402 23.77 2.46 -34.85
C GLN A 402 22.86 1.49 -34.08
N GLN A 403 23.31 0.96 -32.95
CA GLN A 403 22.51 0.02 -32.14
C GLN A 403 21.19 0.65 -31.67
N LEU A 404 21.24 1.86 -31.11
CA LEU A 404 20.03 2.56 -30.65
C LEU A 404 19.11 2.96 -31.79
N SER A 405 19.62 3.27 -32.98
CA SER A 405 18.77 3.59 -34.15
C SER A 405 17.91 2.40 -34.59
N LEU A 406 18.43 1.18 -34.50
CA LEU A 406 17.68 -0.04 -34.81
C LEU A 406 16.53 -0.27 -33.83
N LEU A 407 16.70 0.19 -32.57
CA LEU A 407 15.71 0.05 -31.48
C LEU A 407 14.68 1.18 -31.45
N ASN A 408 14.97 2.31 -32.10
CA ASN A 408 14.11 3.51 -32.10
C ASN A 408 12.92 3.38 -33.08
N LYS A 409 12.17 2.29 -32.96
CA LYS A 409 10.95 2.02 -33.74
C LYS A 409 9.79 1.90 -32.77
N LEU A 410 8.75 2.71 -32.94
CA LEU A 410 7.58 2.75 -32.04
C LEU A 410 6.42 1.86 -32.52
N ASP A 411 6.53 1.30 -33.72
CA ASP A 411 5.55 0.38 -34.31
C ASP A 411 5.75 -1.06 -33.82
N GLY A 412 4.68 -1.82 -33.81
CA GLY A 412 4.67 -3.23 -33.45
C GLY A 412 3.72 -3.59 -32.32
N ASN A 413 3.63 -4.89 -32.05
CA ASN A 413 2.82 -5.43 -30.96
C ASN A 413 3.55 -5.36 -29.61
N VAL A 414 2.84 -5.70 -28.54
CA VAL A 414 3.35 -5.69 -27.15
C VAL A 414 4.69 -6.42 -27.02
N ASP A 415 4.82 -7.60 -27.64
CA ASP A 415 6.05 -8.40 -27.55
C ASP A 415 7.24 -7.76 -28.24
N SER A 416 7.04 -7.17 -29.43
CA SER A 416 8.13 -6.52 -30.17
C SER A 416 8.62 -5.26 -29.46
N ILE A 417 7.71 -4.48 -28.88
CA ILE A 417 8.08 -3.28 -28.10
C ILE A 417 8.79 -3.70 -26.81
N SER A 418 8.30 -4.74 -26.10
CA SER A 418 8.93 -5.27 -24.89
C SER A 418 10.35 -5.77 -25.16
N ASN A 419 10.58 -6.45 -26.27
CA ASN A 419 11.92 -6.90 -26.67
C ASN A 419 12.86 -5.72 -26.98
N ARG A 420 12.36 -4.64 -27.61
CA ARG A 420 13.18 -3.43 -27.83
C ARG A 420 13.56 -2.77 -26.51
N ILE A 421 12.64 -2.68 -25.56
CA ILE A 421 12.93 -2.16 -24.21
C ILE A 421 14.02 -3.00 -23.55
N ALA A 422 13.93 -4.34 -23.61
CA ALA A 422 14.95 -5.23 -23.05
C ALA A 422 16.33 -4.97 -23.67
N ASN A 423 16.41 -4.80 -25.00
CA ASN A 423 17.65 -4.44 -25.66
C ASN A 423 18.16 -3.05 -25.28
N VAL A 424 17.29 -2.05 -25.15
CA VAL A 424 17.69 -0.70 -24.68
C VAL A 424 18.30 -0.77 -23.29
N ARG A 425 17.79 -1.63 -22.40
CA ARG A 425 18.36 -1.83 -21.05
C ARG A 425 19.80 -2.34 -21.08
N THR A 426 20.16 -3.21 -22.03
CA THR A 426 21.55 -3.63 -22.21
C THR A 426 22.44 -2.42 -22.48
N TRP A 427 22.00 -1.53 -23.38
CA TRP A 427 22.77 -0.31 -23.68
C TRP A 427 22.72 0.70 -22.54
N SER A 428 21.64 0.79 -21.79
CA SER A 428 21.56 1.61 -20.59
C SER A 428 22.56 1.13 -19.52
N TYR A 429 22.64 -0.20 -19.29
CA TYR A 429 23.64 -0.80 -18.41
C TYR A 429 25.08 -0.48 -18.84
N VAL A 430 25.38 -0.67 -20.12
CA VAL A 430 26.70 -0.38 -20.71
C VAL A 430 27.08 1.12 -20.56
N SER A 431 26.12 2.00 -20.85
CA SER A 431 26.34 3.46 -20.73
C SER A 431 26.58 3.92 -19.29
N ASN A 432 26.02 3.21 -18.29
CA ASN A 432 26.22 3.52 -16.87
C ASN A 432 27.54 2.98 -16.30
N LYS A 433 28.32 2.18 -17.09
CA LYS A 433 29.66 1.75 -16.68
C LYS A 433 30.68 2.88 -16.90
N VAL A 434 31.47 3.14 -15.87
CA VAL A 434 32.48 4.19 -15.90
C VAL A 434 33.54 3.93 -16.97
N ASN A 435 33.84 4.91 -17.81
CA ASN A 435 34.85 4.85 -18.86
C ASN A 435 34.61 3.80 -20.00
N TRP A 436 33.42 3.22 -20.11
CA TRP A 436 33.13 2.28 -21.19
C TRP A 436 32.71 2.94 -22.50
N VAL A 437 32.16 4.14 -22.44
CA VAL A 437 31.67 4.88 -23.61
C VAL A 437 32.35 6.26 -23.70
N GLU A 438 32.45 6.83 -24.91
CA GLU A 438 33.11 8.11 -25.11
C GLU A 438 32.39 9.28 -24.41
N ASN A 439 31.09 9.42 -24.63
CA ASN A 439 30.27 10.51 -24.08
C ASN A 439 29.22 9.94 -23.11
N GLN A 440 29.66 9.58 -21.90
CA GLN A 440 28.85 8.81 -20.96
C GLN A 440 27.51 9.50 -20.65
N ASP A 441 27.52 10.76 -20.24
CA ASP A 441 26.31 11.48 -19.83
C ASP A 441 25.29 11.59 -20.96
N TYR A 442 25.78 11.83 -22.20
CA TYR A 442 24.92 11.86 -23.38
C TYR A 442 24.24 10.52 -23.65
N TRP A 443 24.97 9.41 -23.54
CA TRP A 443 24.41 8.09 -23.84
C TRP A 443 23.49 7.59 -22.72
N VAL A 444 23.79 7.92 -21.45
CA VAL A 444 22.89 7.65 -20.31
C VAL A 444 21.57 8.37 -20.50
N GLU A 445 21.59 9.65 -20.85
CA GLU A 445 20.36 10.42 -21.12
C GLU A 445 19.62 9.87 -22.35
N ARG A 446 20.34 9.58 -23.42
CA ARG A 446 19.75 9.10 -24.67
C ARG A 446 19.09 7.73 -24.55
N THR A 447 19.71 6.80 -23.85
CA THR A 447 19.14 5.47 -23.57
C THR A 447 17.91 5.57 -22.69
N LYS A 448 17.94 6.43 -21.69
CA LYS A 448 16.79 6.70 -20.80
C LYS A 448 15.60 7.28 -21.59
N LEU A 449 15.83 8.29 -22.42
CA LEU A 449 14.79 8.90 -23.26
C LEU A 449 14.18 7.89 -24.23
N LEU A 450 14.97 6.96 -24.77
CA LEU A 450 14.48 5.91 -25.66
C LEU A 450 13.66 4.87 -24.90
N GLU A 451 14.14 4.45 -23.72
CA GLU A 451 13.38 3.53 -22.83
C GLU A 451 12.04 4.15 -22.44
N ASP A 452 12.02 5.43 -22.11
CA ASP A 452 10.79 6.16 -21.74
C ASP A 452 9.79 6.22 -22.89
N LYS A 453 10.24 6.53 -24.12
CA LYS A 453 9.38 6.56 -25.32
C LYS A 453 8.76 5.20 -25.65
N LEU A 454 9.58 4.15 -25.60
CA LEU A 454 9.12 2.79 -25.84
C LEU A 454 8.18 2.33 -24.71
N SER A 455 8.42 2.75 -23.47
CA SER A 455 7.58 2.46 -22.31
C SER A 455 6.20 3.10 -22.43
N ASP A 456 6.13 4.36 -22.87
CA ASP A 456 4.87 5.06 -23.13
C ASP A 456 4.07 4.34 -24.23
N ARG A 457 4.78 3.96 -25.32
CA ARG A 457 4.16 3.22 -26.42
C ARG A 457 3.66 1.83 -25.99
N LEU A 458 4.43 1.12 -25.16
CA LEU A 458 4.02 -0.16 -24.60
C LEU A 458 2.78 -0.02 -23.73
N HIS A 459 2.72 1.02 -22.89
CA HIS A 459 1.55 1.31 -22.08
C HIS A 459 0.30 1.55 -22.95
N GLU A 460 0.41 2.33 -24.02
CA GLU A 460 -0.68 2.55 -24.97
C GLU A 460 -1.15 1.25 -25.62
N GLU A 461 -0.22 0.41 -26.07
CA GLU A 461 -0.56 -0.87 -26.73
C GLU A 461 -1.19 -1.88 -25.75
N LEU A 462 -0.70 -1.96 -24.51
CA LEU A 462 -1.33 -2.76 -23.46
C LEU A 462 -2.77 -2.26 -23.18
N THR A 463 -2.94 -0.95 -23.09
CA THR A 463 -4.27 -0.34 -22.85
C THR A 463 -5.22 -0.64 -24.00
N LYS A 464 -4.78 -0.49 -25.26
CA LYS A 464 -5.58 -0.83 -26.44
C LYS A 464 -5.93 -2.31 -26.52
N SER A 465 -5.00 -3.17 -26.17
CA SER A 465 -5.18 -4.61 -26.31
C SER A 465 -6.07 -5.22 -25.25
N PHE A 466 -6.03 -4.70 -24.00
CA PHE A 466 -6.65 -5.35 -22.84
C PHE A 466 -7.74 -4.52 -22.16
N ILE A 467 -8.06 -3.35 -22.70
CA ILE A 467 -9.21 -2.53 -22.27
C ILE A 467 -10.17 -2.35 -23.48
N ASP A 468 -11.47 -2.54 -23.29
CA ASP A 468 -12.43 -2.76 -24.39
C ASP A 468 -12.57 -1.57 -25.35
N LYS A 469 -12.60 -1.90 -26.64
CA LYS A 469 -12.72 -0.94 -27.76
C LYS A 469 -14.16 -0.51 -28.09
N ARG A 470 -15.20 -1.01 -27.40
CA ARG A 470 -16.60 -0.74 -27.77
C ARG A 470 -17.04 0.71 -27.55
N ALA A 471 -16.34 1.44 -26.70
CA ALA A 471 -16.51 2.89 -26.57
C ALA A 471 -15.96 3.67 -27.76
N SER A 472 -15.19 3.05 -28.67
CA SER A 472 -14.56 3.74 -29.81
C SER A 472 -15.53 4.15 -30.91
N VAL A 473 -16.75 3.60 -30.95
CA VAL A 473 -17.75 3.99 -31.93
C VAL A 473 -18.35 5.38 -31.61
N LEU A 474 -18.53 5.65 -30.29
CA LEU A 474 -18.91 6.99 -29.82
C LEU A 474 -17.75 7.98 -29.97
N SER A 475 -16.49 7.54 -29.71
CA SER A 475 -15.31 8.39 -29.80
C SER A 475 -14.92 8.76 -31.25
N ARG A 476 -15.28 7.95 -32.26
CA ARG A 476 -15.09 8.33 -33.67
C ARG A 476 -16.01 9.49 -34.10
N GLY A 477 -17.18 9.58 -33.50
CA GLY A 477 -18.07 10.74 -33.67
C GLY A 477 -17.51 12.01 -33.01
N LEU A 478 -16.75 11.84 -31.90
CA LEU A 478 -16.18 12.94 -31.13
C LEU A 478 -14.88 13.53 -31.72
N LYS A 479 -14.22 12.83 -32.65
CA LYS A 479 -12.98 13.30 -33.34
C LYS A 479 -13.22 14.19 -34.55
N LYS A 480 -14.47 14.29 -35.04
CA LYS A 480 -14.85 15.31 -36.00
C LYS A 480 -15.48 16.44 -35.22
N ASP A 481 -15.00 17.67 -35.37
CA ASP A 481 -15.50 18.92 -34.74
C ASP A 481 -17.03 19.17 -34.99
N ILE A 482 -17.86 18.29 -34.47
CA ILE A 482 -19.30 18.39 -34.50
C ILE A 482 -19.70 19.06 -33.18
N THR A 483 -20.41 20.18 -33.26
CA THR A 483 -21.07 20.79 -32.10
C THR A 483 -22.11 19.82 -31.56
N PHE A 484 -21.85 19.29 -30.34
CA PHE A 484 -22.79 18.38 -29.69
C PHE A 484 -23.93 19.16 -29.07
N ASP A 485 -25.15 18.78 -29.38
CA ASP A 485 -26.32 19.21 -28.64
C ASP A 485 -26.43 18.41 -27.35
N THR A 486 -26.19 19.09 -26.21
CA THR A 486 -26.21 18.46 -24.89
C THR A 486 -27.34 19.03 -24.06
N GLN A 487 -28.21 18.17 -23.52
CA GLN A 487 -29.36 18.52 -22.70
C GLN A 487 -29.37 17.77 -21.38
N ILE A 488 -29.79 18.45 -20.30
CA ILE A 488 -30.03 17.83 -18.98
C ILE A 488 -31.54 17.82 -18.75
N LEU A 489 -32.10 16.63 -18.57
CA LEU A 489 -33.53 16.45 -18.30
C LEU A 489 -33.79 16.63 -16.79
N GLU A 490 -35.05 16.93 -16.40
CA GLU A 490 -35.49 17.18 -15.01
C GLU A 490 -35.10 16.06 -14.03
N ASN A 491 -34.96 14.81 -14.51
CA ASN A 491 -34.51 13.67 -13.69
C ASN A 491 -32.97 13.52 -13.58
N GLY A 492 -32.21 14.53 -14.02
CA GLY A 492 -30.77 14.54 -14.04
C GLY A 492 -30.12 13.70 -15.15
N LYS A 493 -30.91 13.14 -16.09
CA LYS A 493 -30.36 12.43 -17.25
C LYS A 493 -29.68 13.39 -18.21
N VAL A 494 -28.45 13.06 -18.60
CA VAL A 494 -27.64 13.83 -19.55
C VAL A 494 -27.72 13.16 -20.92
N MET A 495 -28.16 13.93 -21.93
CA MET A 495 -28.29 13.49 -23.31
C MET A 495 -27.29 14.25 -24.17
N ILE A 496 -26.62 13.56 -25.10
CA ILE A 496 -25.82 14.15 -26.18
C ILE A 496 -26.38 13.66 -27.51
N ASN A 497 -26.77 14.59 -28.38
CA ASN A 497 -27.40 14.28 -29.69
C ASN A 497 -28.54 13.25 -29.54
N ASN A 498 -29.44 13.46 -28.58
CA ASN A 498 -30.56 12.57 -28.23
C ASN A 498 -30.14 11.15 -27.76
N GLN A 499 -28.87 10.90 -27.49
CA GLN A 499 -28.39 9.64 -26.89
C GLN A 499 -28.15 9.84 -25.42
N PHE A 500 -28.68 8.94 -24.59
CA PHE A 500 -28.42 8.93 -23.15
C PHE A 500 -26.96 8.53 -22.87
N ILE A 501 -26.25 9.39 -22.16
CA ILE A 501 -24.83 9.19 -21.82
C ILE A 501 -24.57 8.94 -20.32
N GLY A 502 -25.50 9.36 -19.48
CA GLY A 502 -25.34 9.21 -18.05
C GLY A 502 -26.30 10.07 -17.24
N GLN A 503 -26.12 10.08 -15.93
CA GLN A 503 -26.93 10.81 -14.99
C GLN A 503 -26.10 11.72 -14.10
N LEU A 504 -26.50 12.97 -13.97
CA LEU A 504 -25.92 13.91 -13.01
C LEU A 504 -26.51 13.63 -11.62
N LYS A 505 -25.73 12.97 -10.77
CA LYS A 505 -26.08 12.66 -9.39
C LYS A 505 -25.43 13.69 -8.46
N ALA A 506 -26.25 14.58 -7.90
CA ALA A 506 -25.79 15.78 -7.20
C ALA A 506 -24.70 16.55 -7.98
N LEU A 507 -23.43 16.41 -7.61
CA LEU A 507 -22.29 17.15 -8.18
C LEU A 507 -21.40 16.27 -9.06
N LYS A 508 -21.77 15.00 -9.33
CA LYS A 508 -20.98 14.07 -10.12
C LYS A 508 -21.77 13.52 -11.30
N LEU A 509 -21.18 13.59 -12.49
CA LEU A 509 -21.71 12.94 -13.68
C LEU A 509 -21.31 11.47 -13.68
N GLU A 510 -22.29 10.59 -13.52
CA GLU A 510 -22.10 9.15 -13.73
C GLU A 510 -22.46 8.81 -15.18
N LEU A 511 -21.44 8.48 -15.96
CA LEU A 511 -21.63 8.05 -17.33
C LEU A 511 -22.15 6.61 -17.35
N ASP A 512 -23.23 6.37 -18.12
CA ASP A 512 -23.75 5.01 -18.38
C ASP A 512 -22.91 4.36 -19.49
N LEU A 513 -21.64 4.13 -19.17
CA LEU A 513 -20.72 3.44 -20.07
C LEU A 513 -20.87 1.94 -19.80
N LYS A 514 -21.31 1.21 -20.80
CA LYS A 514 -21.20 -0.24 -20.78
C LYS A 514 -19.73 -0.59 -20.51
N ILE A 515 -19.49 -1.45 -19.53
CA ILE A 515 -18.20 -1.87 -19.02
C ILE A 515 -17.17 -2.00 -20.15
N GLY A 516 -16.10 -1.16 -20.16
CA GLY A 516 -15.00 -1.25 -21.12
C GLY A 516 -14.66 0.03 -21.92
N ALA A 517 -15.17 1.20 -21.54
CA ALA A 517 -14.80 2.46 -22.19
C ALA A 517 -13.35 2.85 -21.87
N LEU A 518 -12.58 3.26 -22.87
CA LEU A 518 -11.22 3.78 -22.69
C LEU A 518 -11.26 5.14 -21.97
N ASP A 519 -10.25 5.43 -21.13
CA ASP A 519 -10.10 6.73 -20.44
C ASP A 519 -10.16 7.92 -21.39
N THR A 520 -9.63 7.77 -22.61
CA THR A 520 -9.71 8.78 -23.68
C THR A 520 -11.14 9.06 -24.10
N ASP A 521 -12.01 8.04 -24.10
CA ASP A 521 -13.42 8.17 -24.50
C ASP A 521 -14.24 8.79 -23.37
N ILE A 522 -13.96 8.43 -22.12
CA ILE A 522 -14.54 9.03 -20.92
C ILE A 522 -14.18 10.52 -20.85
N LYS A 523 -12.90 10.86 -21.05
CA LYS A 523 -12.43 12.25 -21.08
C LYS A 523 -13.07 13.05 -22.20
N SER A 524 -13.24 12.43 -23.37
CA SER A 524 -13.87 13.09 -24.54
C SER A 524 -15.37 13.33 -24.31
N LEU A 525 -16.10 12.35 -23.74
CA LEU A 525 -17.52 12.50 -23.36
C LEU A 525 -17.70 13.55 -22.25
N LYS A 526 -16.85 13.52 -21.23
CA LYS A 526 -16.83 14.55 -20.19
C LYS A 526 -16.55 15.93 -20.79
N LYS A 527 -15.59 16.04 -21.72
CA LYS A 527 -15.30 17.31 -22.41
C LYS A 527 -16.47 17.82 -23.20
N ALA A 528 -17.22 16.95 -23.89
CA ALA A 528 -18.43 17.33 -24.62
C ALA A 528 -19.53 17.76 -23.66
N ALA A 529 -19.74 17.06 -22.58
CA ALA A 529 -20.74 17.38 -21.56
C ALA A 529 -20.40 18.65 -20.74
N ARG A 530 -19.11 19.06 -20.69
CA ARG A 530 -18.62 20.16 -19.85
C ARG A 530 -19.38 21.47 -20.04
N LYS A 531 -19.75 21.80 -21.26
CA LYS A 531 -20.44 23.07 -21.58
C LYS A 531 -21.83 23.17 -20.93
N THR A 532 -22.51 22.05 -20.70
CA THR A 532 -23.85 22.00 -20.13
C THR A 532 -23.88 21.56 -18.68
N VAL A 533 -23.09 20.55 -18.34
CA VAL A 533 -23.02 19.96 -16.99
C VAL A 533 -22.24 20.85 -16.03
N GLY A 534 -21.17 21.51 -16.48
CA GLY A 534 -20.38 22.41 -15.66
C GLY A 534 -21.17 23.55 -15.02
N PRO A 535 -21.88 24.38 -15.80
CA PRO A 535 -22.74 25.45 -15.27
C PRO A 535 -23.81 24.94 -14.30
N GLU A 536 -24.41 23.78 -14.58
CA GLU A 536 -25.42 23.19 -13.70
C GLU A 536 -24.82 22.75 -12.35
N ILE A 537 -23.62 22.14 -12.34
CA ILE A 537 -22.93 21.79 -11.09
C ILE A 537 -22.61 23.07 -10.29
N LEU A 538 -22.12 24.12 -10.93
CA LEU A 538 -21.86 25.41 -10.29
C LEU A 538 -23.11 26.02 -9.67
N ASN A 539 -24.23 25.98 -10.40
CA ASN A 539 -25.52 26.44 -9.88
C ASN A 539 -25.94 25.65 -8.61
N ARG A 540 -25.79 24.33 -8.65
CA ARG A 540 -26.05 23.49 -7.46
C ARG A 540 -25.12 23.80 -6.29
N ILE A 541 -23.85 24.07 -6.56
CA ILE A 541 -22.89 24.48 -5.52
C ILE A 541 -23.33 25.79 -4.87
N GLU A 542 -23.79 26.76 -5.66
CA GLU A 542 -24.33 28.01 -5.13
C GLU A 542 -25.64 27.81 -4.33
N GLN A 543 -26.52 26.93 -4.80
CA GLN A 543 -27.71 26.55 -4.03
C GLN A 543 -27.36 25.95 -2.69
N ILE A 544 -26.38 25.04 -2.63
CA ILE A 544 -25.87 24.46 -1.36
C ILE A 544 -25.42 25.57 -0.42
N LYS A 545 -24.64 26.54 -0.91
CA LYS A 545 -24.14 27.67 -0.11
C LYS A 545 -25.27 28.59 0.42
N ARG A 546 -26.35 28.77 -0.38
CA ARG A 546 -27.47 29.62 0.00
C ARG A 546 -28.44 28.94 0.97
N THR A 547 -28.79 27.68 0.69
CA THR A 547 -29.86 26.98 1.42
C THR A 547 -29.35 26.22 2.64
N GLY A 548 -28.07 25.79 2.64
CA GLY A 548 -27.52 24.96 3.68
C GLY A 548 -28.16 23.57 3.80
N LEU A 549 -28.95 23.14 2.82
CA LEU A 549 -29.71 21.90 2.83
C LEU A 549 -28.78 20.68 2.55
N VAL A 550 -27.90 20.39 3.50
CA VAL A 550 -27.04 19.22 3.49
C VAL A 550 -27.23 18.42 4.77
N GLU A 551 -27.12 17.10 4.67
CA GLU A 551 -27.32 16.17 5.78
C GLU A 551 -26.15 15.20 5.91
N LEU A 552 -25.64 15.04 7.13
CA LEU A 552 -24.70 14.01 7.47
C LEU A 552 -25.45 12.74 7.87
N LYS A 553 -25.21 11.61 7.16
CA LYS A 553 -25.82 10.30 7.45
C LYS A 553 -24.88 9.35 8.16
N ASP A 554 -25.43 8.24 8.61
CA ASP A 554 -24.71 7.22 9.39
C ASP A 554 -23.61 6.47 8.63
N ASP A 555 -23.55 6.63 7.30
CA ASP A 555 -22.53 6.08 6.40
C ASP A 555 -21.32 7.02 6.20
N PHE A 556 -21.20 8.05 7.02
CA PHE A 556 -20.10 9.05 7.04
C PHE A 556 -20.00 9.87 5.76
N LYS A 557 -21.15 10.10 5.11
CA LYS A 557 -21.23 10.93 3.91
C LYS A 557 -22.15 12.10 4.16
N ILE A 558 -21.78 13.22 3.53
CA ILE A 558 -22.64 14.39 3.48
C ILE A 558 -23.46 14.28 2.19
N TYR A 559 -24.76 14.37 2.33
CA TYR A 559 -25.73 14.23 1.25
C TYR A 559 -26.36 15.56 0.86
N LEU A 560 -26.55 15.73 -0.44
CA LEU A 560 -27.50 16.67 -1.02
C LEU A 560 -28.71 15.82 -1.47
N GLU A 561 -29.84 15.97 -0.81
CA GLU A 561 -31.04 15.14 -1.04
C GLU A 561 -30.74 13.62 -0.90
N ARG A 562 -30.57 12.93 -2.02
CA ARG A 562 -30.38 11.47 -2.09
C ARG A 562 -28.95 11.04 -2.41
N TYR A 563 -28.10 11.96 -2.85
CA TYR A 563 -26.78 11.64 -3.38
C TYR A 563 -25.67 12.21 -2.51
N PRO A 564 -24.58 11.46 -2.31
CA PRO A 564 -23.45 11.94 -1.53
C PRO A 564 -22.67 13.00 -2.32
N ILE A 565 -22.29 14.07 -1.64
CA ILE A 565 -21.45 15.16 -2.16
C ILE A 565 -20.07 15.22 -1.48
N ALA A 566 -19.93 14.61 -0.33
CA ALA A 566 -18.64 14.48 0.34
C ALA A 566 -18.60 13.24 1.23
N ASN A 567 -17.41 12.69 1.40
CA ASN A 567 -17.12 11.59 2.34
C ASN A 567 -16.29 12.13 3.48
N LEU A 568 -16.54 11.65 4.70
CA LEU A 568 -15.69 11.88 5.85
C LEU A 568 -14.65 10.77 5.94
N SER A 569 -13.42 11.13 6.27
CA SER A 569 -12.32 10.23 6.58
C SER A 569 -11.72 10.57 7.94
N PRO A 570 -11.00 9.63 8.58
CA PRO A 570 -10.34 9.90 9.85
C PRO A 570 -9.35 11.06 9.72
N GLY A 571 -9.47 12.03 10.61
CA GLY A 571 -8.54 13.15 10.72
C GLY A 571 -7.58 13.01 11.91
N LYS A 572 -7.13 14.14 12.47
CA LYS A 572 -6.17 14.18 13.59
C LYS A 572 -6.75 13.59 14.88
N ASP A 573 -8.03 13.85 15.14
CA ASP A 573 -8.81 13.26 16.22
C ASP A 573 -10.25 13.04 15.73
N TYR A 574 -11.09 12.39 16.55
CA TYR A 574 -12.43 12.04 16.11
C TYR A 574 -13.38 13.24 15.94
N LEU A 575 -13.08 14.40 16.54
CA LEU A 575 -13.84 15.65 16.38
C LEU A 575 -13.36 16.49 15.18
N ASN A 576 -12.22 16.16 14.59
CA ASN A 576 -11.64 16.86 13.44
C ASN A 576 -11.47 15.89 12.26
N PRO A 577 -12.57 15.39 11.70
CA PRO A 577 -12.50 14.53 10.52
C PRO A 577 -11.99 15.31 9.30
N GLU A 578 -11.40 14.60 8.35
CA GLU A 578 -11.08 15.13 7.03
C GLU A 578 -12.25 14.92 6.08
N LEU A 579 -12.37 15.78 5.07
CA LEU A 579 -13.45 15.77 4.11
C LEU A 579 -12.90 15.61 2.71
N SER A 580 -13.41 14.63 1.96
CA SER A 580 -13.12 14.44 0.55
C SER A 580 -14.39 14.65 -0.28
N LEU A 581 -14.35 15.56 -1.25
CA LEU A 581 -15.49 15.85 -2.09
C LEU A 581 -15.79 14.70 -3.06
N VAL A 582 -17.07 14.47 -3.29
CA VAL A 582 -17.59 13.60 -4.35
C VAL A 582 -18.14 14.53 -5.46
N ILE A 583 -17.23 15.07 -6.25
CA ILE A 583 -17.53 16.05 -7.28
C ILE A 583 -16.91 15.63 -8.61
N ASP A 584 -17.41 16.16 -9.71
CA ASP A 584 -16.88 15.86 -11.05
C ASP A 584 -15.58 16.65 -11.32
N ASP A 585 -14.65 16.02 -12.03
CA ASP A 585 -13.37 16.61 -12.45
C ASP A 585 -13.53 17.83 -13.39
N MET A 586 -14.73 18.09 -13.87
CA MET A 586 -15.06 19.25 -14.70
C MET A 586 -15.07 20.56 -13.92
N VAL A 587 -15.21 20.51 -12.60
CA VAL A 587 -15.27 21.69 -11.72
C VAL A 587 -13.86 22.18 -11.43
N GLU A 588 -13.65 23.48 -11.50
CA GLU A 588 -12.35 24.09 -11.25
C GLU A 588 -11.92 23.91 -9.78
N SER A 589 -10.61 23.78 -9.56
CA SER A 589 -10.04 23.56 -8.22
C SER A 589 -10.40 24.68 -7.23
N SER A 590 -10.61 25.92 -7.72
CA SER A 590 -11.07 27.04 -6.92
C SER A 590 -12.47 26.82 -6.33
N ASP A 591 -13.40 26.32 -7.14
CA ASP A 591 -14.77 26.06 -6.72
C ASP A 591 -14.88 24.83 -5.83
N GLN A 592 -14.08 23.80 -6.13
CA GLN A 592 -13.94 22.63 -5.27
C GLN A 592 -13.42 23.03 -3.87
N LEU A 593 -12.40 23.90 -3.80
CA LEU A 593 -11.86 24.39 -2.54
C LEU A 593 -12.88 25.22 -1.76
N GLN A 594 -13.65 26.10 -2.45
CA GLN A 594 -14.70 26.88 -1.82
C GLN A 594 -15.82 26.00 -1.25
N LEU A 595 -16.25 24.98 -1.99
CA LEU A 595 -17.25 24.02 -1.50
C LEU A 595 -16.71 23.21 -0.32
N SER A 596 -15.46 22.74 -0.40
CA SER A 596 -14.82 22.01 0.67
C SER A 596 -14.74 22.84 1.96
N ASN A 597 -14.31 24.09 1.85
CA ASN A 597 -14.26 25.01 2.99
C ASN A 597 -15.66 25.31 3.57
N TYR A 598 -16.66 25.46 2.69
CA TYR A 598 -18.04 25.66 3.15
C TYR A 598 -18.56 24.45 3.92
N LEU A 599 -18.42 23.24 3.38
CA LEU A 599 -18.88 22.01 4.02
C LEU A 599 -18.10 21.72 5.32
N MET A 600 -16.81 22.02 5.34
CA MET A 600 -16.02 21.89 6.56
C MET A 600 -16.47 22.88 7.64
N ASN A 601 -16.74 24.11 7.26
CA ASN A 601 -17.29 25.11 8.19
C ASN A 601 -18.68 24.73 8.68
N TRP A 602 -19.55 24.24 7.80
CA TRP A 602 -20.85 23.72 8.17
C TRP A 602 -20.74 22.55 9.17
N LEU A 603 -19.86 21.59 8.90
CA LEU A 603 -19.61 20.45 9.80
C LEU A 603 -19.04 20.91 11.14
N ASN A 604 -18.07 21.82 11.13
CA ASN A 604 -17.48 22.38 12.35
C ASN A 604 -18.50 23.13 13.18
N ASN A 605 -19.40 23.90 12.56
CA ASN A 605 -20.47 24.57 13.28
C ASN A 605 -21.44 23.56 13.88
N LYS A 606 -21.84 22.54 13.13
CA LYS A 606 -22.67 21.44 13.63
C LYS A 606 -22.02 20.72 14.82
N ILE A 607 -20.71 20.44 14.73
CA ILE A 607 -19.95 19.85 15.83
C ILE A 607 -19.90 20.81 17.05
N LYS A 608 -19.69 22.10 16.82
CA LYS A 608 -19.69 23.12 17.87
C LYS A 608 -21.05 23.26 18.56
N ASP A 609 -22.14 23.19 17.81
CA ASP A 609 -23.50 23.35 18.36
C ASP A 609 -23.95 22.08 19.09
N ASP A 610 -23.86 20.92 18.46
CA ASP A 610 -24.35 19.66 19.03
C ASP A 610 -23.43 19.10 20.15
N LEU A 611 -22.09 19.30 20.03
CA LEU A 611 -21.10 18.79 20.99
C LEU A 611 -20.43 19.90 21.84
N LYS A 612 -21.04 21.07 21.92
CA LYS A 612 -20.50 22.23 22.64
C LYS A 612 -19.97 21.88 24.04
N SER A 613 -20.73 21.14 24.83
CA SER A 613 -20.33 20.80 26.20
C SER A 613 -19.06 19.93 26.26
N LEU A 614 -18.77 19.18 25.22
CA LEU A 614 -17.54 18.38 25.11
C LEU A 614 -16.33 19.24 24.67
N ILE A 615 -16.57 20.19 23.76
CA ILE A 615 -15.53 21.11 23.29
C ILE A 615 -15.15 22.10 24.40
N ASP A 616 -16.12 22.58 25.17
CA ASP A 616 -15.89 23.49 26.28
C ASP A 616 -14.97 22.86 27.34
N LEU A 617 -15.04 21.54 27.56
CA LEU A 617 -14.10 20.80 28.42
C LEU A 617 -12.66 20.83 27.95
N LYS A 618 -12.43 20.78 26.63
CA LYS A 618 -11.08 20.83 26.03
C LYS A 618 -10.42 22.21 26.19
N GLN A 619 -11.23 23.27 26.24
CA GLN A 619 -10.77 24.66 26.23
C GLN A 619 -10.74 25.30 27.65
N ILE A 620 -10.88 24.51 28.69
CA ILE A 620 -10.87 25.00 30.06
C ILE A 620 -9.55 25.70 30.41
N LYS A 621 -9.61 27.00 30.70
CA LYS A 621 -8.50 27.84 31.20
C LYS A 621 -8.55 28.04 32.70
N ILE A 622 -8.77 26.98 33.47
CA ILE A 622 -8.86 27.07 34.95
C ILE A 622 -7.55 26.58 35.55
N ASN A 623 -6.99 27.33 36.47
CA ASN A 623 -5.68 27.03 37.10
C ASN A 623 -5.70 25.84 38.06
N ASN A 624 -6.86 25.26 38.39
CA ASN A 624 -6.97 24.10 39.28
C ASN A 624 -6.62 22.80 38.57
N PRO A 625 -5.54 22.06 38.96
CA PRO A 625 -5.11 20.83 38.32
C PRO A 625 -6.15 19.72 38.32
N SER A 626 -6.92 19.57 39.42
CA SER A 626 -7.92 18.51 39.56
C SER A 626 -9.12 18.72 38.62
N ILE A 627 -9.54 19.97 38.41
CA ILE A 627 -10.59 20.30 37.44
C ILE A 627 -10.10 19.98 36.02
N ARG A 628 -8.88 20.38 35.70
CA ARG A 628 -8.30 20.10 34.37
C ARG A 628 -8.16 18.61 34.12
N ALA A 629 -7.68 17.85 35.13
CA ALA A 629 -7.51 16.41 34.99
C ALA A 629 -8.85 15.70 34.75
N LEU A 630 -9.90 16.05 35.54
CA LEU A 630 -11.23 15.45 35.36
C LEU A 630 -11.87 15.87 34.00
N ALA A 631 -11.72 17.13 33.63
CA ALA A 631 -12.21 17.62 32.34
C ALA A 631 -11.52 16.93 31.15
N TYR A 632 -10.21 16.74 31.24
CA TYR A 632 -9.44 16.01 30.24
C TYR A 632 -9.86 14.54 30.15
N GLN A 633 -10.01 13.87 31.29
CA GLN A 633 -10.48 12.48 31.34
C GLN A 633 -11.90 12.33 30.77
N LEU A 634 -12.80 13.26 31.04
CA LEU A 634 -14.14 13.28 30.46
C LEU A 634 -14.08 13.51 28.95
N TYR A 635 -13.21 14.39 28.50
CA TYR A 635 -13.00 14.61 27.04
C TYR A 635 -12.51 13.38 26.34
N GLU A 636 -11.45 12.74 26.84
CA GLU A 636 -10.85 11.51 26.28
C GLU A 636 -11.86 10.34 26.25
N ASN A 637 -12.72 10.24 27.28
CA ASN A 637 -13.76 9.22 27.35
C ASN A 637 -15.11 9.67 26.73
N ASN A 638 -15.06 10.61 25.79
CA ASN A 638 -16.24 11.06 25.03
C ASN A 638 -17.40 11.55 25.90
N GLY A 639 -17.09 12.17 27.02
CA GLY A 639 -18.07 12.80 27.91
C GLY A 639 -18.75 11.88 28.90
N VAL A 640 -18.31 10.64 29.07
CA VAL A 640 -18.82 9.69 30.07
C VAL A 640 -17.65 8.91 30.67
N ILE A 641 -17.56 8.88 31.99
CA ILE A 641 -16.52 8.13 32.70
C ILE A 641 -17.11 7.49 33.97
N LYS A 642 -16.63 6.33 34.34
CA LYS A 642 -17.02 5.67 35.56
C LYS A 642 -16.47 6.45 36.76
N ARG A 643 -17.30 6.59 37.79
CA ARG A 643 -16.93 7.31 39.02
C ARG A 643 -15.74 6.65 39.73
N GLU A 644 -15.65 5.34 39.67
CA GLU A 644 -14.55 4.54 40.25
C GLU A 644 -13.21 4.90 39.66
N ASP A 645 -13.14 5.07 38.31
CA ASP A 645 -11.92 5.34 37.57
C ASP A 645 -11.29 6.71 37.90
N VAL A 646 -12.09 7.63 38.42
CA VAL A 646 -11.68 9.01 38.77
C VAL A 646 -11.83 9.33 40.25
N SER A 647 -12.00 8.35 41.13
CA SER A 647 -12.17 8.51 42.57
C SER A 647 -11.09 9.38 43.22
N ASN A 648 -9.83 9.19 42.80
CA ASN A 648 -8.67 9.94 43.27
C ASN A 648 -8.80 11.47 42.99
N PHE A 649 -9.33 11.83 41.83
CA PHE A 649 -9.53 13.23 41.46
C PHE A 649 -10.76 13.82 42.17
N LEU A 650 -11.80 13.00 42.40
CA LEU A 650 -13.05 13.45 43.07
C LEU A 650 -12.87 13.79 44.54
N ASN A 651 -11.98 13.06 45.22
CA ASN A 651 -11.69 13.30 46.64
C ASN A 651 -11.03 14.66 46.88
N ASN A 652 -10.33 15.17 45.87
CA ASN A 652 -9.61 16.43 45.88
C ASN A 652 -10.47 17.61 45.37
N LEU A 653 -11.74 17.38 45.00
CA LEU A 653 -12.64 18.42 44.51
C LEU A 653 -13.58 18.92 45.65
N GLY A 654 -13.47 20.18 46.00
CA GLY A 654 -14.37 20.86 46.91
C GLY A 654 -15.71 21.20 46.25
N GLN A 655 -16.60 21.87 47.05
CA GLN A 655 -17.93 22.26 46.54
C GLN A 655 -17.86 23.31 45.42
N THR A 656 -16.90 24.21 45.49
CA THR A 656 -16.69 25.28 44.52
C THR A 656 -16.25 24.71 43.16
N GLU A 657 -15.31 23.78 43.16
CA GLU A 657 -14.81 23.09 41.95
C GLU A 657 -15.90 22.25 41.29
N ARG A 658 -16.70 21.56 42.07
CA ARG A 658 -17.85 20.80 41.57
C ARG A 658 -18.94 21.70 40.98
N ARG A 659 -19.11 22.93 41.52
CA ARG A 659 -20.04 23.91 40.95
C ARG A 659 -19.59 24.36 39.57
N VAL A 660 -18.33 24.69 39.40
CA VAL A 660 -17.74 25.07 38.11
C VAL A 660 -17.95 23.99 37.08
N LEU A 661 -17.68 22.73 37.41
CA LEU A 661 -17.89 21.61 36.48
C LEU A 661 -19.39 21.40 36.16
N ARG A 662 -20.30 21.63 37.10
CA ARG A 662 -21.75 21.59 36.83
C ARG A 662 -22.20 22.69 35.87
N GLU A 663 -21.62 23.88 35.96
CA GLU A 663 -21.89 25.00 35.04
C GLU A 663 -21.47 24.65 33.61
N LEU A 664 -20.42 23.86 33.46
CA LEU A 664 -19.98 23.28 32.13
C LEU A 664 -20.87 22.11 31.67
N GLY A 665 -21.87 21.71 32.48
CA GLY A 665 -22.80 20.65 32.12
C GLY A 665 -22.42 19.25 32.61
N VAL A 666 -21.40 19.13 33.47
CA VAL A 666 -21.02 17.86 34.08
C VAL A 666 -22.02 17.48 35.16
N LYS A 667 -22.55 16.27 35.09
CA LYS A 667 -23.35 15.66 36.15
C LYS A 667 -22.52 14.62 36.87
N PHE A 668 -22.52 14.72 38.20
CA PHE A 668 -21.89 13.76 39.10
C PHE A 668 -22.93 12.74 39.53
N GLY A 669 -23.03 11.64 38.86
CA GLY A 669 -23.91 10.54 39.19
C GLY A 669 -23.31 9.59 40.22
N ARG A 670 -24.07 8.58 40.62
CA ARG A 670 -23.63 7.54 41.54
C ARG A 670 -22.60 6.61 40.91
N TYR A 671 -22.88 6.20 39.69
CA TYR A 671 -22.04 5.25 38.94
C TYR A 671 -21.15 5.93 37.93
N ASN A 672 -21.67 6.97 37.26
CA ASN A 672 -20.98 7.64 36.17
C ASN A 672 -20.93 9.16 36.37
N ILE A 673 -19.86 9.78 35.86
CA ILE A 673 -19.77 11.22 35.68
C ILE A 673 -19.93 11.48 34.19
N PHE A 674 -20.83 12.35 33.81
CA PHE A 674 -21.19 12.49 32.41
C PHE A 674 -21.70 13.90 32.05
N LEU A 675 -21.62 14.23 30.79
CA LEU A 675 -22.17 15.43 30.17
C LEU A 675 -23.61 15.16 29.71
N TYR A 676 -24.62 15.63 30.47
CA TYR A 676 -26.02 15.30 30.18
C TYR A 676 -26.54 15.80 28.83
N LYS A 677 -25.97 16.91 28.30
CA LYS A 677 -26.34 17.47 26.99
C LYS A 677 -25.95 16.54 25.82
N LEU A 678 -24.96 15.67 26.02
CA LEU A 678 -24.53 14.70 25.02
C LEU A 678 -25.50 13.51 24.83
N PHE A 679 -26.51 13.39 25.68
CA PHE A 679 -27.56 12.35 25.53
C PHE A 679 -28.75 12.80 24.70
N LYS A 680 -28.76 14.03 24.20
CA LYS A 680 -29.74 14.47 23.20
C LYS A 680 -29.56 13.68 21.90
N PRO A 681 -30.64 13.32 21.17
CA PRO A 681 -30.55 12.49 19.95
C PRO A 681 -29.52 13.00 18.93
N ASN A 682 -29.53 14.29 18.62
CA ASN A 682 -28.59 14.88 17.65
C ASN A 682 -27.13 14.76 18.09
N ALA A 683 -26.86 15.05 19.38
CA ALA A 683 -25.50 14.93 19.93
C ALA A 683 -25.01 13.48 19.96
N VAL A 684 -25.89 12.53 20.29
CA VAL A 684 -25.59 11.09 20.28
C VAL A 684 -25.29 10.63 18.87
N SER A 685 -26.17 10.93 17.89
CA SER A 685 -25.98 10.56 16.48
C SER A 685 -24.66 11.08 15.93
N LEU A 686 -24.42 12.38 16.12
CA LEU A 686 -23.20 13.02 15.59
C LEU A 686 -21.94 12.44 16.26
N ARG A 687 -21.94 12.28 17.59
CA ARG A 687 -20.81 11.72 18.33
C ARG A 687 -20.49 10.29 17.90
N ILE A 688 -21.51 9.44 17.75
CA ILE A 688 -21.34 8.07 17.26
C ILE A 688 -20.81 8.05 15.84
N ALA A 689 -21.35 8.89 14.93
CA ALA A 689 -20.90 8.97 13.56
C ALA A 689 -19.42 9.37 13.48
N LEU A 690 -19.02 10.42 14.19
CA LEU A 690 -17.63 10.89 14.22
C LEU A 690 -16.68 9.84 14.84
N TRP A 691 -17.08 9.22 15.94
CA TRP A 691 -16.28 8.20 16.62
C TRP A 691 -16.10 6.94 15.76
N ARG A 692 -17.16 6.48 15.10
CA ARG A 692 -17.10 5.34 14.16
C ARG A 692 -16.27 5.66 12.92
N ASN A 693 -16.35 6.89 12.41
CA ASN A 693 -15.50 7.34 11.31
C ASN A 693 -14.03 7.31 11.70
N TYR A 694 -13.68 7.72 12.92
CA TYR A 694 -12.31 7.68 13.40
C TYR A 694 -11.81 6.25 13.68
N HIS A 695 -12.65 5.44 14.34
CA HIS A 695 -12.37 4.06 14.71
C HIS A 695 -12.97 3.09 13.68
N GLN A 696 -12.45 3.04 12.50
CA GLN A 696 -12.93 2.25 11.34
C GLN A 696 -13.25 0.77 11.66
N LYS A 697 -12.61 0.20 12.69
CA LYS A 697 -12.88 -1.15 13.21
C LYS A 697 -14.34 -1.38 13.63
N TYR A 698 -15.03 -0.30 14.03
CA TYR A 698 -16.40 -0.35 14.54
C TYR A 698 -17.46 0.11 13.54
N PHE A 699 -17.11 0.14 12.27
CA PHE A 699 -17.97 0.62 11.17
C PHE A 699 -19.33 -0.10 11.11
N GLN A 700 -19.37 -1.40 11.41
CA GLN A 700 -20.60 -2.22 11.30
C GLN A 700 -21.54 -2.10 12.50
N LEU A 701 -21.11 -1.47 13.60
CA LEU A 701 -21.95 -1.36 14.80
C LEU A 701 -23.09 -0.37 14.58
N LYS A 702 -24.30 -0.82 14.84
CA LYS A 702 -25.50 0.03 14.78
C LYS A 702 -25.87 0.55 16.17
N PRO A 703 -26.14 1.86 16.31
CA PRO A 703 -26.60 2.40 17.58
C PRO A 703 -28.01 1.86 17.94
N PRO A 704 -28.34 1.78 19.23
CA PRO A 704 -29.70 1.47 19.67
C PRO A 704 -30.69 2.49 19.12
N LYS A 705 -31.95 2.06 18.93
CA LYS A 705 -33.02 2.97 18.51
C LYS A 705 -33.23 4.07 19.55
N PHE A 706 -33.42 5.32 19.11
CA PHE A 706 -33.73 6.41 20.02
C PHE A 706 -35.05 6.17 20.77
N GLY A 707 -35.10 6.64 22.01
CA GLY A 707 -36.26 6.48 22.88
C GLY A 707 -36.25 5.23 23.76
N LEU A 708 -35.29 4.32 23.57
CA LEU A 708 -35.13 3.17 24.46
C LEU A 708 -34.47 3.64 25.79
N ASN A 709 -35.03 3.21 26.90
CA ASN A 709 -34.49 3.46 28.23
C ASN A 709 -33.57 2.32 28.71
N PHE A 710 -33.84 1.11 28.23
CA PHE A 710 -33.02 -0.07 28.44
C PHE A 710 -33.13 -1.03 27.24
N LEU A 711 -32.16 -1.94 27.12
CA LEU A 711 -32.17 -3.01 26.14
C LEU A 711 -31.47 -4.26 26.71
N GLU A 712 -31.94 -5.41 26.26
CA GLU A 712 -31.36 -6.71 26.55
C GLU A 712 -30.43 -7.08 25.40
N HIS A 713 -29.17 -7.41 25.69
CA HIS A 713 -28.22 -7.80 24.67
C HIS A 713 -27.43 -9.05 25.10
N LYS A 714 -27.53 -10.11 24.34
CA LYS A 714 -26.91 -11.40 24.67
C LYS A 714 -25.38 -11.44 24.45
N ASN A 715 -24.79 -10.49 23.71
CA ASN A 715 -23.35 -10.45 23.39
C ASN A 715 -22.69 -9.19 23.93
N PRO A 716 -21.68 -9.31 24.82
CA PRO A 716 -21.04 -8.17 25.51
C PRO A 716 -19.91 -7.48 24.72
N GLU A 717 -19.69 -7.79 23.45
CA GLU A 717 -18.47 -7.43 22.73
C GLU A 717 -18.21 -5.92 22.55
N ASN A 718 -19.18 -5.05 22.85
CA ASN A 718 -19.07 -3.61 22.54
C ASN A 718 -19.44 -2.69 23.68
N LYS A 719 -18.96 -2.98 24.90
CA LYS A 719 -19.23 -2.18 26.12
C LYS A 719 -18.90 -0.69 25.93
N ASN A 720 -17.75 -0.39 25.33
CA ASN A 720 -17.32 1.00 25.12
C ASN A 720 -18.20 1.72 24.09
N PHE A 721 -18.67 1.02 23.06
CA PHE A 721 -19.62 1.58 22.10
C PHE A 721 -20.98 1.87 22.73
N MET A 722 -21.48 0.98 23.60
CA MET A 722 -22.74 1.18 24.30
C MET A 722 -22.64 2.32 25.30
N LEU A 723 -21.50 2.49 25.97
CA LEU A 723 -21.23 3.62 26.84
C LEU A 723 -21.23 4.94 26.03
N LEU A 724 -20.63 4.95 24.85
CA LEU A 724 -20.68 6.08 23.92
C LEU A 724 -22.14 6.40 23.51
N CYS A 725 -22.97 5.37 23.31
CA CYS A 725 -24.40 5.54 23.04
C CYS A 725 -25.20 6.03 24.27
N GLY A 726 -24.57 6.11 25.45
CA GLY A 726 -25.20 6.56 26.69
C GLY A 726 -25.83 5.46 27.52
N PHE A 727 -25.41 4.20 27.33
CA PHE A 727 -25.92 3.04 28.06
C PHE A 727 -24.82 2.41 28.94
N GLU A 728 -25.11 2.15 30.19
CA GLU A 728 -24.26 1.38 31.10
C GLU A 728 -24.75 -0.06 31.19
N LYS A 729 -23.78 -0.98 31.34
CA LYS A 729 -24.04 -2.42 31.38
C LYS A 729 -24.32 -2.90 32.82
N PHE A 730 -25.42 -3.63 32.97
CA PHE A 730 -25.77 -4.36 34.20
C PHE A 730 -26.21 -5.77 33.82
N ASP A 731 -25.40 -6.75 34.19
CA ASP A 731 -25.59 -8.16 33.83
C ASP A 731 -25.89 -8.35 32.32
N GLN A 732 -27.10 -8.74 31.94
CA GLN A 732 -27.57 -8.92 30.57
C GLN A 732 -28.22 -7.67 29.97
N PHE A 733 -28.30 -6.58 30.72
CA PHE A 733 -29.00 -5.36 30.33
C PHE A 733 -28.06 -4.18 30.15
N PHE A 734 -28.48 -3.33 29.24
CA PHE A 734 -27.89 -2.01 29.05
C PHE A 734 -28.98 -0.97 29.44
N VAL A 735 -28.68 -0.13 30.39
CA VAL A 735 -29.60 0.91 30.89
C VAL A 735 -29.03 2.27 30.53
N ARG A 736 -29.90 3.18 30.07
CA ARG A 736 -29.46 4.55 29.72
C ARG A 736 -29.03 5.28 31.01
N ILE A 737 -27.84 5.89 30.97
CA ILE A 737 -27.15 6.46 32.15
C ILE A 737 -27.99 7.50 32.86
N ASP A 738 -28.68 8.39 32.14
CA ASP A 738 -29.53 9.41 32.75
C ASP A 738 -30.79 8.85 33.44
N ILE A 739 -31.31 7.73 32.93
CA ILE A 739 -32.41 6.98 33.54
C ILE A 739 -31.96 6.21 34.77
N LEU A 740 -30.78 5.60 34.70
CA LEU A 740 -30.16 4.90 35.81
C LEU A 740 -29.97 5.81 37.02
N GLU A 741 -29.45 7.01 36.80
CA GLU A 741 -29.24 8.00 37.87
C GLU A 741 -30.58 8.50 38.47
N ARG A 742 -31.60 8.70 37.64
CA ARG A 742 -32.96 9.05 38.15
C ARG A 742 -33.58 7.91 38.93
N LEU A 743 -33.39 6.69 38.47
CA LEU A 743 -33.87 5.50 39.16
C LEU A 743 -33.20 5.36 40.50
N PHE A 744 -31.88 5.54 40.58
CA PHE A 744 -31.13 5.51 41.84
C PHE A 744 -31.63 6.55 42.85
N VAL A 745 -31.84 7.79 42.40
CA VAL A 745 -32.39 8.85 43.29
C VAL A 745 -33.77 8.46 43.81
N LYS A 746 -34.63 7.87 42.98
CA LYS A 746 -35.97 7.40 43.43
C LYS A 746 -35.88 6.22 44.40
N ILE A 747 -34.96 5.29 44.19
CA ILE A 747 -34.68 4.19 45.12
C ILE A 747 -34.23 4.73 46.47
N MET A 748 -33.30 5.67 46.49
CA MET A 748 -32.80 6.26 47.74
C MET A 748 -33.88 7.05 48.49
N ASN A 749 -34.79 7.73 47.79
CA ASN A 749 -35.89 8.48 48.37
C ASN A 749 -37.08 7.60 48.83
N SER A 750 -37.14 6.33 48.35
CA SER A 750 -38.20 5.37 48.72
C SER A 750 -37.80 4.45 49.88
N ASN A 751 -36.65 4.70 50.54
CA ASN A 751 -36.16 3.85 51.64
C ASN A 751 -37.17 3.76 52.76
N THR A 752 -37.65 2.56 53.01
CA THR A 752 -38.43 2.13 54.17
C THR A 752 -37.49 1.86 55.36
N GLU A 753 -38.02 1.77 56.54
CA GLU A 753 -37.28 1.61 57.82
C GLU A 753 -36.31 0.41 57.84
N ASN A 754 -36.47 -0.57 56.93
CA ASN A 754 -35.52 -1.67 56.73
C ASN A 754 -34.53 -1.34 55.61
N LYS A 755 -33.25 -1.19 55.97
CA LYS A 755 -32.14 -0.83 55.06
C LYS A 755 -31.90 -1.79 53.87
N ASN A 756 -32.51 -2.96 53.82
CA ASN A 756 -32.28 -4.01 52.82
C ASN A 756 -33.51 -4.28 51.94
N GLU A 757 -34.60 -3.57 52.06
CA GLU A 757 -35.80 -3.75 51.27
C GLU A 757 -36.12 -2.50 50.44
N ILE A 758 -36.37 -2.70 49.13
CA ILE A 758 -36.75 -1.62 48.24
C ILE A 758 -38.21 -1.85 47.80
N LYS A 759 -39.09 -0.91 48.10
CA LYS A 759 -40.47 -0.92 47.62
C LYS A 759 -40.51 -0.40 46.17
N LEU A 760 -40.89 -1.28 45.24
CA LEU A 760 -41.10 -0.87 43.84
C LEU A 760 -42.34 0.03 43.74
N ILE A 761 -42.12 1.26 43.30
CA ILE A 761 -43.19 2.23 43.02
C ILE A 761 -43.46 2.33 41.53
N PRO A 762 -44.72 2.59 41.09
CA PRO A 762 -45.06 2.67 39.64
C PRO A 762 -44.21 3.65 38.85
N GLU A 763 -43.72 4.68 39.47
CA GLU A 763 -42.87 5.69 38.87
C GLU A 763 -41.47 5.17 38.49
N MET A 764 -40.92 4.16 39.20
CA MET A 764 -39.68 3.51 38.86
C MET A 764 -39.85 2.67 37.59
N LEU A 765 -40.99 2.00 37.48
CA LEU A 765 -41.37 1.20 36.32
C LEU A 765 -41.58 2.06 35.06
N ASN A 766 -42.22 3.22 35.24
CA ASN A 766 -42.42 4.21 34.18
C ASN A 766 -41.08 4.76 33.65
N LEU A 767 -40.08 4.99 34.51
CA LEU A 767 -38.74 5.43 34.11
C LEU A 767 -38.07 4.39 33.22
N LEU A 768 -38.20 3.11 33.54
CA LEU A 768 -37.63 2.02 32.73
C LEU A 768 -38.50 1.69 31.52
N GLY A 769 -39.76 2.10 31.46
CA GLY A 769 -40.70 1.74 30.40
C GLY A 769 -41.09 0.26 30.45
N CYS A 770 -41.09 -0.36 31.63
CA CYS A 770 -41.42 -1.77 31.85
C CYS A 770 -42.83 -1.95 32.40
N LYS A 771 -43.53 -3.02 32.01
CA LYS A 771 -44.77 -3.51 32.68
C LYS A 771 -44.41 -4.27 33.95
N ILE A 772 -45.28 -4.21 34.99
CA ILE A 772 -45.11 -4.85 36.32
C ILE A 772 -44.69 -6.30 36.23
N GLY A 773 -45.28 -7.10 35.31
CA GLY A 773 -44.96 -8.51 35.14
C GLY A 773 -43.52 -8.82 34.61
N ARG A 774 -42.86 -7.85 33.99
CA ARG A 774 -41.46 -7.95 33.61
C ARG A 774 -40.49 -7.49 34.69
N ALA A 775 -40.93 -6.65 35.60
CA ALA A 775 -40.11 -6.19 36.72
C ALA A 775 -39.93 -7.27 37.79
N SER A 776 -40.97 -8.06 38.05
CA SER A 776 -40.91 -9.16 39.03
C SER A 776 -39.98 -10.33 38.64
N CYS A 777 -39.68 -10.49 37.37
CA CYS A 777 -38.69 -11.47 36.92
C CYS A 777 -37.23 -11.01 37.00
N ARG A 778 -36.96 -9.79 37.54
CA ARG A 778 -35.67 -9.11 37.44
C ARG A 778 -35.18 -8.55 38.79
N GLU A 779 -35.49 -9.25 39.88
CA GLU A 779 -35.08 -8.90 41.26
C GLU A 779 -33.56 -8.99 41.51
N ARG A 780 -32.74 -9.07 40.49
CA ARG A 780 -31.27 -9.13 40.59
C ARG A 780 -30.61 -8.00 39.82
N VAL A 781 -30.94 -6.76 40.11
CA VAL A 781 -30.14 -5.60 39.65
C VAL A 781 -29.76 -4.76 40.86
#